data_4d980fe22b683d66369934317897063c
#
_entry.id   4d980fe22b683d66369934317897063c
#
_cell.length_a   1.000
_cell.length_b   1.000
_cell.length_c   1.000
_cell.angle_alpha   90.00
_cell.angle_beta   90.00
_cell.angle_gamma   90.00
#
_symmetry.space_group_name_H-M   'P 1'
#
loop_
_entity.id
_entity.type
_entity.pdbx_description
1 polymer ?
#
loop_
_entity_poly.entity_id
_entity_poly.type
_entity_poly.pdbx_seq_one_letter_code
_entity_poly.pdbx_strand_id
1 'polypeptide(L)'
;MAYPIKYIENNLVWNKDGECYAYYELVPYNYSFLSPEQKIQVHDSFRQLIAQNRDGKIHALQISTESSIRSAQERSKNEVTGKLKAVAYDKIDQQTDALISMIGENQVNYRFFIGFKLLLNDQEFSMKSLTVEAKNALSDFVYDVNHKLMGDFVSMSNDEILRFQKMEKLLENKISRRFKIRRLDKDDFGYLIEHLYGQTGTAYEKYEYHLSKKKLDNETLIKYYDLIKPTRCLVEEKQRYLKIQQEDETVYVAYFTINSIVGELDFPSSEIFYYQQQQFTFPIDTSMNVEIVANRKALSTVRNKKKELKDLDNHAWQSDNETSSNVAEALESVNELETNLDQSKESMYKLSYVVRVSANDLDELKRRCNEVKDFYDDLSVKLVRPFGDMLGLHEEFLPASKRYMNDYIQYVTSDFLAGLGFGATQMLGENEGIYVGYSLDTGRNVYLKPALASQGVKGSVTNALASAFVGSLGGGKSFANNLIVYYAVLYGAQAVIVDPKAERGRWKETLPEISHEINIVTLTSDEKNKGLLDPYVIMKNPKDSESLAIDILTFLTGISSRDGERFPILRKAIRAVTNSEVRGLMKVIEELRVENTPLSTSIADHIESFTDYDFAHLLFSNGYVEQSISLEKQLNIIQVADLVLPDKETSFEEYTTMELLSVAMLIVISTFALDFIHTDRSIFKIVDLDEAWSFLQVAQGKTLSMKLVRAGRAMNAGVYFVTQNTDDLLDEKLKNNLGLKFAFRSTDLNEIKKTLAFFGVDPEDENNQKRLRDLENGQCLISDLYGRVGVIQFHPVFEELLHAFDTRPPVRKEV
;
A
#
# COMPACT_ATOMS: atom_id res chain seq x y z
N MET A 1 -18.47 25.32 25.95
CA MET A 1 -18.45 23.99 26.59
C MET A 1 -17.03 23.70 27.10
N ALA A 2 -16.89 22.82 28.10
CA ALA A 2 -15.56 22.51 28.63
C ALA A 2 -14.88 21.43 27.78
N TYR A 3 -13.64 21.65 27.37
CA TYR A 3 -12.83 20.70 26.63
C TYR A 3 -12.88 19.29 27.26
N PRO A 4 -13.23 18.22 26.53
CA PRO A 4 -13.59 16.94 27.15
C PRO A 4 -12.40 16.10 27.64
N ILE A 5 -11.21 16.28 27.06
CA ILE A 5 -10.04 15.46 27.38
C ILE A 5 -9.40 15.93 28.67
N LYS A 6 -9.20 14.99 29.62
CA LYS A 6 -8.53 15.21 30.91
C LYS A 6 -7.06 14.78 30.84
N TYR A 7 -6.76 13.65 30.24
CA TYR A 7 -5.44 13.04 30.27
C TYR A 7 -5.18 12.15 29.06
N ILE A 8 -3.95 12.13 28.57
CA ILE A 8 -3.50 11.24 27.49
C ILE A 8 -2.22 10.50 27.92
N GLU A 9 -2.22 9.17 27.85
CA GLU A 9 -1.07 8.30 28.07
C GLU A 9 -0.98 7.24 26.97
N ASN A 10 0.02 7.36 26.09
CA ASN A 10 0.13 6.53 24.89
C ASN A 10 -1.15 6.60 24.04
N ASN A 11 -1.82 5.47 23.81
CA ASN A 11 -3.08 5.38 23.08
C ASN A 11 -4.33 5.41 24.01
N LEU A 12 -4.14 5.71 25.29
CA LEU A 12 -5.22 5.83 26.26
C LEU A 12 -5.61 7.30 26.45
N VAL A 13 -6.92 7.58 26.41
CA VAL A 13 -7.49 8.91 26.62
C VAL A 13 -8.53 8.84 27.71
N TRP A 14 -8.37 9.67 28.74
CA TRP A 14 -9.39 9.87 29.79
C TRP A 14 -10.14 11.15 29.55
N ASN A 15 -11.47 11.07 29.61
CA ASN A 15 -12.30 12.25 29.58
C ASN A 15 -12.52 12.80 31.00
N LYS A 16 -13.18 13.95 31.12
CA LYS A 16 -13.50 14.61 32.40
C LYS A 16 -14.47 13.84 33.28
N ASP A 17 -15.20 12.88 32.71
CA ASP A 17 -16.09 11.99 33.48
C ASP A 17 -15.37 10.75 34.03
N GLY A 18 -14.05 10.64 33.84
CA GLY A 18 -13.27 9.50 34.27
C GLY A 18 -13.39 8.27 33.39
N GLU A 19 -14.06 8.36 32.24
CA GLU A 19 -14.09 7.28 31.27
C GLU A 19 -12.75 7.20 30.51
N CYS A 20 -12.19 6.00 30.36
CA CYS A 20 -10.96 5.73 29.62
C CYS A 20 -11.27 5.02 28.31
N TYR A 21 -10.68 5.50 27.22
CA TYR A 21 -10.77 4.91 25.90
C TYR A 21 -9.38 4.51 25.38
N ALA A 22 -9.29 3.36 24.73
CA ALA A 22 -8.11 2.95 23.99
C ALA A 22 -8.34 3.18 22.49
N TYR A 23 -7.46 3.97 21.85
CA TYR A 23 -7.57 4.32 20.44
C TYR A 23 -6.54 3.59 19.59
N TYR A 24 -7.00 3.17 18.42
CA TYR A 24 -6.19 2.52 17.38
C TYR A 24 -6.47 3.14 16.02
N GLU A 25 -5.46 3.20 15.19
CA GLU A 25 -5.64 3.40 13.76
C GLU A 25 -5.82 2.03 13.10
N LEU A 26 -6.87 1.88 12.34
CA LEU A 26 -7.12 0.72 11.52
C LEU A 26 -6.33 0.86 10.22
N VAL A 27 -5.46 -0.09 9.91
CA VAL A 27 -4.82 -0.14 8.60
C VAL A 27 -5.90 -0.46 7.56
N PRO A 28 -6.16 0.44 6.60
CA PRO A 28 -7.21 0.24 5.63
C PRO A 28 -7.01 -1.07 4.85
N TYR A 29 -8.10 -1.80 4.61
CA TYR A 29 -8.09 -3.03 3.84
C TYR A 29 -8.65 -2.79 2.44
N ASN A 30 -8.04 -3.46 1.46
CA ASN A 30 -8.53 -3.40 0.09
C ASN A 30 -9.89 -4.08 -0.02
N TYR A 31 -10.85 -3.38 -0.60
CA TYR A 31 -12.21 -3.83 -0.76
C TYR A 31 -12.61 -4.06 -2.23
N SER A 32 -11.96 -3.39 -3.18
CA SER A 32 -12.34 -3.32 -4.60
C SER A 32 -12.36 -4.68 -5.31
N PHE A 33 -11.51 -5.61 -4.88
CA PHE A 33 -11.31 -6.91 -5.54
C PHE A 33 -11.65 -8.10 -4.65
N LEU A 34 -12.42 -7.87 -3.57
CA LEU A 34 -12.93 -8.95 -2.75
C LEU A 34 -14.11 -9.63 -3.45
N SER A 35 -14.14 -10.98 -3.43
CA SER A 35 -15.33 -11.72 -3.82
C SER A 35 -16.48 -11.48 -2.85
N PRO A 36 -17.74 -11.76 -3.24
CA PRO A 36 -18.88 -11.66 -2.34
C PRO A 36 -18.66 -12.40 -1.01
N GLU A 37 -18.07 -13.60 -1.05
CA GLU A 37 -17.76 -14.40 0.13
C GLU A 37 -16.69 -13.75 1.01
N GLN A 38 -15.66 -13.15 0.42
CA GLN A 38 -14.63 -12.41 1.14
C GLN A 38 -15.20 -11.14 1.78
N LYS A 39 -16.09 -10.42 1.10
CA LYS A 39 -16.82 -9.28 1.65
C LYS A 39 -17.64 -9.68 2.88
N ILE A 40 -18.38 -10.79 2.80
CA ILE A 40 -19.11 -11.37 3.93
C ILE A 40 -18.17 -11.72 5.08
N GLN A 41 -16.98 -12.29 4.81
CA GLN A 41 -16.00 -12.61 5.86
C GLN A 41 -15.49 -11.34 6.59
N VAL A 42 -15.24 -10.26 5.87
CA VAL A 42 -14.85 -8.98 6.46
C VAL A 42 -16.00 -8.41 7.29
N HIS A 43 -17.20 -8.40 6.75
CA HIS A 43 -18.42 -8.00 7.44
C HIS A 43 -18.62 -8.77 8.75
N ASP A 44 -18.56 -10.11 8.70
CA ASP A 44 -18.68 -10.97 9.90
C ASP A 44 -17.58 -10.70 10.93
N SER A 45 -16.38 -10.39 10.47
CA SER A 45 -15.27 -10.04 11.36
C SER A 45 -15.53 -8.74 12.14
N PHE A 46 -16.09 -7.73 11.47
CA PHE A 46 -16.54 -6.48 12.12
C PHE A 46 -17.72 -6.72 13.04
N ARG A 47 -18.73 -7.43 12.57
CA ARG A 47 -19.90 -7.80 13.37
C ARG A 47 -19.49 -8.49 14.67
N GLN A 48 -18.60 -9.48 14.59
CA GLN A 48 -18.10 -10.19 15.78
C GLN A 48 -17.26 -9.30 16.69
N LEU A 49 -16.46 -8.36 16.15
CA LEU A 49 -15.70 -7.42 16.97
C LEU A 49 -16.64 -6.52 17.78
N ILE A 50 -17.70 -6.03 17.16
CA ILE A 50 -18.71 -5.19 17.81
C ILE A 50 -19.52 -6.00 18.83
N ALA A 51 -20.06 -7.15 18.44
CA ALA A 51 -20.92 -8.00 19.27
C ALA A 51 -20.21 -8.58 20.50
N GLN A 52 -18.89 -8.77 20.45
CA GLN A 52 -18.10 -9.24 21.61
C GLN A 52 -17.94 -8.19 22.72
N ASN A 53 -18.19 -6.92 22.45
CA ASN A 53 -18.26 -5.88 23.45
C ASN A 53 -19.72 -5.76 23.92
N ARG A 54 -20.06 -6.40 25.04
CA ARG A 54 -21.45 -6.49 25.51
C ARG A 54 -21.96 -5.23 26.19
N ASP A 55 -21.05 -4.42 26.72
CA ASP A 55 -21.33 -3.14 27.36
C ASP A 55 -20.23 -2.13 26.96
N GLY A 56 -20.55 -0.86 26.98
CA GLY A 56 -19.57 0.19 26.72
C GLY A 56 -19.91 1.08 25.55
N LYS A 57 -18.88 1.76 25.04
CA LYS A 57 -18.98 2.68 23.91
C LYS A 57 -17.87 2.42 22.91
N ILE A 58 -18.17 2.64 21.63
CA ILE A 58 -17.21 2.63 20.53
C ILE A 58 -17.26 4.00 19.87
N HIS A 59 -16.10 4.60 19.62
CA HIS A 59 -15.98 5.84 18.88
C HIS A 59 -15.14 5.55 17.63
N ALA A 60 -15.74 5.63 16.46
CA ALA A 60 -15.06 5.39 15.20
C ALA A 60 -15.04 6.67 14.36
N LEU A 61 -13.88 7.00 13.81
CA LEU A 61 -13.63 8.22 13.05
C LEU A 61 -13.04 7.86 11.68
N GLN A 62 -13.67 8.33 10.61
CA GLN A 62 -13.04 8.46 9.30
C GLN A 62 -12.64 9.92 9.16
N ILE A 63 -11.34 10.17 9.04
CA ILE A 63 -10.78 11.51 8.93
C ILE A 63 -10.13 11.67 7.56
N SER A 64 -10.57 12.70 6.84
CA SER A 64 -9.97 13.07 5.56
C SER A 64 -8.60 13.69 5.77
N THR A 65 -7.65 13.29 4.95
CA THR A 65 -6.34 13.94 4.87
C THR A 65 -6.19 14.47 3.47
N GLU A 66 -6.03 15.77 3.29
CA GLU A 66 -5.62 16.30 2.00
C GLU A 66 -4.14 15.98 1.78
N SER A 67 -3.85 15.47 0.61
CA SER A 67 -2.51 15.36 0.09
C SER A 67 -2.35 16.42 -0.98
N SER A 68 -1.78 17.58 -0.64
CA SER A 68 -1.34 18.54 -1.65
C SER A 68 -0.30 17.86 -2.53
N ILE A 69 -0.52 17.88 -3.85
CA ILE A 69 0.41 17.33 -4.84
C ILE A 69 1.77 18.00 -4.66
N ARG A 70 1.80 19.32 -4.46
CA ARG A 70 3.03 20.07 -4.21
C ARG A 70 3.77 19.58 -2.97
N SER A 71 3.06 19.45 -1.83
CA SER A 71 3.66 18.94 -0.59
C SER A 71 4.16 17.50 -0.72
N ALA A 72 3.43 16.63 -1.43
CA ALA A 72 3.85 15.25 -1.68
C ALA A 72 5.14 15.20 -2.51
N GLN A 73 5.23 16.02 -3.56
CA GLN A 73 6.40 16.08 -4.43
C GLN A 73 7.60 16.75 -3.74
N GLU A 74 7.38 17.77 -2.91
CA GLU A 74 8.46 18.36 -2.11
C GLU A 74 9.04 17.36 -1.10
N ARG A 75 8.20 16.53 -0.46
CA ARG A 75 8.69 15.45 0.38
C ARG A 75 9.45 14.39 -0.44
N SER A 76 8.97 14.08 -1.65
CA SER A 76 9.66 13.17 -2.57
C SER A 76 11.06 13.63 -2.94
N LYS A 77 11.28 14.95 -3.10
CA LYS A 77 12.62 15.53 -3.35
C LYS A 77 13.62 15.21 -2.23
N ASN A 78 13.17 15.09 -0.96
CA ASN A 78 14.05 14.76 0.15
C ASN A 78 14.68 13.36 0.03
N GLU A 79 14.09 12.48 -0.76
CA GLU A 79 14.59 11.12 -1.01
C GLU A 79 15.56 11.06 -2.19
N VAL A 80 15.65 12.12 -2.99
CA VAL A 80 16.51 12.17 -4.17
C VAL A 80 17.97 12.28 -3.77
N THR A 81 18.76 11.34 -4.26
CA THR A 81 20.22 11.24 -4.03
C THR A 81 20.99 11.10 -5.35
N GLY A 82 22.32 11.06 -5.28
CA GLY A 82 23.16 10.73 -6.42
C GLY A 82 23.45 11.90 -7.37
N LYS A 83 23.99 11.56 -8.54
CA LYS A 83 24.57 12.50 -9.52
C LYS A 83 23.52 13.27 -10.30
N LEU A 84 22.32 12.73 -10.44
CA LEU A 84 21.22 13.31 -11.21
C LEU A 84 20.27 14.19 -10.37
N LYS A 85 20.64 14.51 -9.13
CA LYS A 85 19.78 15.24 -8.18
C LYS A 85 19.20 16.54 -8.77
N ALA A 86 20.01 17.33 -9.46
CA ALA A 86 19.55 18.59 -10.05
C ALA A 86 18.49 18.37 -11.16
N VAL A 87 18.72 17.38 -12.02
CA VAL A 87 17.78 16.99 -13.08
C VAL A 87 16.49 16.45 -12.48
N ALA A 88 16.59 15.62 -11.42
CA ALA A 88 15.43 15.08 -10.73
C ALA A 88 14.56 16.18 -10.11
N TYR A 89 15.16 17.20 -9.49
CA TYR A 89 14.43 18.31 -8.89
C TYR A 89 13.66 19.10 -9.94
N ASP A 90 14.32 19.46 -11.05
CA ASP A 90 13.69 20.18 -12.15
C ASP A 90 12.53 19.37 -12.75
N LYS A 91 12.72 18.05 -12.99
CA LYS A 91 11.67 17.17 -13.48
C LYS A 91 10.49 17.04 -12.52
N ILE A 92 10.75 16.92 -11.21
CA ILE A 92 9.71 16.84 -10.17
C ILE A 92 8.90 18.15 -10.14
N ASP A 93 9.57 19.34 -10.27
CA ASP A 93 8.87 20.63 -10.29
C ASP A 93 7.98 20.76 -11.53
N GLN A 94 8.50 20.46 -12.70
CA GLN A 94 7.72 20.48 -13.95
C GLN A 94 6.54 19.49 -13.89
N GLN A 95 6.76 18.29 -13.35
CA GLN A 95 5.71 17.29 -13.16
C GLN A 95 4.63 17.78 -12.19
N THR A 96 5.04 18.43 -11.09
CA THR A 96 4.13 19.00 -10.09
C THR A 96 3.22 20.05 -10.71
N ASP A 97 3.79 21.01 -11.45
CA ASP A 97 3.02 22.08 -12.09
C ASP A 97 2.07 21.53 -13.16
N ALA A 98 2.51 20.54 -13.94
CA ALA A 98 1.67 19.87 -14.93
C ALA A 98 0.50 19.12 -14.26
N LEU A 99 0.76 18.34 -13.20
CA LEU A 99 -0.29 17.61 -12.46
C LEU A 99 -1.30 18.57 -11.83
N ILE A 100 -0.84 19.64 -11.17
CA ILE A 100 -1.72 20.65 -10.59
C ILE A 100 -2.60 21.31 -11.65
N SER A 101 -2.04 21.61 -12.82
CA SER A 101 -2.80 22.17 -13.95
C SER A 101 -3.87 21.21 -14.48
N MET A 102 -3.63 19.89 -14.43
CA MET A 102 -4.55 18.88 -14.97
C MET A 102 -5.69 18.51 -14.00
N ILE A 103 -5.41 18.37 -12.72
CA ILE A 103 -6.32 17.77 -11.74
C ILE A 103 -6.54 18.60 -10.47
N GLY A 104 -5.94 19.79 -10.39
CA GLY A 104 -5.96 20.63 -9.18
C GLY A 104 -4.88 20.25 -8.18
N GLU A 105 -4.73 21.06 -7.14
CA GLU A 105 -3.62 20.93 -6.19
C GLU A 105 -3.84 19.82 -5.16
N ASN A 106 -5.09 19.62 -4.76
CA ASN A 106 -5.43 18.80 -3.59
C ASN A 106 -6.11 17.48 -3.97
N GLN A 107 -5.69 16.41 -3.30
CA GLN A 107 -6.33 15.10 -3.35
C GLN A 107 -6.71 14.68 -1.93
N VAL A 108 -7.81 13.96 -1.78
CA VAL A 108 -8.32 13.54 -0.47
C VAL A 108 -8.05 12.07 -0.25
N ASN A 109 -7.38 11.75 0.85
CA ASN A 109 -7.20 10.41 1.38
C ASN A 109 -7.94 10.29 2.71
N TYR A 110 -8.07 9.07 3.25
CA TYR A 110 -8.78 8.83 4.51
C TYR A 110 -7.95 7.98 5.46
N ARG A 111 -8.06 8.33 6.76
CA ARG A 111 -7.54 7.53 7.86
C ARG A 111 -8.70 7.09 8.74
N PHE A 112 -8.59 5.91 9.31
CA PHE A 112 -9.64 5.30 10.13
C PHE A 112 -9.16 5.08 11.55
N PHE A 113 -9.84 5.69 12.50
CA PHE A 113 -9.50 5.58 13.91
C PHE A 113 -10.67 4.95 14.68
N ILE A 114 -10.36 4.05 15.60
CA ILE A 114 -11.38 3.40 16.42
C ILE A 114 -10.96 3.42 17.89
N GLY A 115 -11.84 3.95 18.74
CA GLY A 115 -11.69 4.02 20.18
C GLY A 115 -12.69 3.12 20.88
N PHE A 116 -12.24 2.35 21.85
CA PHE A 116 -13.09 1.51 22.70
C PHE A 116 -13.02 1.99 24.14
N LYS A 117 -14.19 2.22 24.74
CA LYS A 117 -14.25 2.46 26.18
C LYS A 117 -13.82 1.21 26.93
N LEU A 118 -12.85 1.36 27.83
CA LEU A 118 -12.39 0.29 28.70
C LEU A 118 -13.26 0.25 29.97
N LEU A 119 -13.79 -0.94 30.30
CA LEU A 119 -14.63 -1.16 31.47
C LEU A 119 -13.84 -1.94 32.51
N LEU A 120 -13.76 -1.42 33.73
CA LEU A 120 -13.26 -2.18 34.88
C LEU A 120 -14.31 -3.24 35.25
N ASN A 121 -13.94 -4.50 35.31
CA ASN A 121 -14.85 -5.58 35.72
C ASN A 121 -15.34 -5.37 37.17
N ASP A 122 -16.64 -5.34 37.38
CA ASP A 122 -17.31 -5.10 38.65
C ASP A 122 -16.97 -6.09 39.79
N GLN A 123 -16.23 -7.17 39.52
CA GLN A 123 -15.85 -8.12 40.60
C GLN A 123 -14.80 -7.58 41.57
N GLU A 124 -14.16 -6.44 41.29
CA GLU A 124 -13.27 -5.74 42.23
C GLU A 124 -13.92 -4.51 42.89
N PHE A 125 -15.21 -4.26 42.68
CA PHE A 125 -15.97 -3.19 43.34
C PHE A 125 -16.24 -3.58 44.81
N SER A 126 -15.23 -3.40 45.62
CA SER A 126 -15.43 -3.33 47.09
C SER A 126 -15.87 -1.93 47.46
N MET A 127 -16.56 -1.76 48.65
CA MET A 127 -16.93 -0.42 49.17
C MET A 127 -15.76 0.58 49.22
N LYS A 128 -14.52 0.11 49.08
CA LYS A 128 -13.31 0.96 48.91
C LYS A 128 -13.25 1.69 47.57
N SER A 129 -13.85 1.18 46.48
CA SER A 129 -13.86 1.86 45.19
C SER A 129 -14.85 3.04 45.14
N LEU A 130 -16.02 2.91 45.80
CA LEU A 130 -16.98 4.00 45.93
C LEU A 130 -16.42 5.20 46.73
N THR A 131 -15.60 4.92 47.73
CA THR A 131 -14.91 5.98 48.50
C THR A 131 -13.76 6.59 47.70
N VAL A 132 -13.12 5.83 46.77
CA VAL A 132 -12.08 6.33 45.85
C VAL A 132 -12.72 7.17 44.74
N GLU A 133 -13.86 6.74 44.18
CA GLU A 133 -14.58 7.53 43.16
C GLU A 133 -15.14 8.84 43.76
N ALA A 134 -15.75 8.80 44.96
CA ALA A 134 -16.19 10.00 45.64
C ALA A 134 -15.01 10.91 46.01
N LYS A 135 -13.87 10.33 46.39
CA LYS A 135 -12.66 11.08 46.68
C LYS A 135 -12.01 11.65 45.43
N ASN A 136 -12.07 10.91 44.31
CA ASN A 136 -11.60 11.40 43.00
C ASN A 136 -12.52 12.50 42.46
N ALA A 137 -13.86 12.35 42.56
CA ALA A 137 -14.82 13.39 42.15
C ALA A 137 -14.65 14.67 43.01
N LEU A 138 -14.38 14.51 44.32
CA LEU A 138 -14.10 15.65 45.22
C LEU A 138 -12.72 16.25 44.91
N SER A 139 -11.73 15.42 44.65
CA SER A 139 -10.40 15.82 44.18
C SER A 139 -10.47 16.55 42.86
N ASP A 140 -11.27 16.06 41.89
CA ASP A 140 -11.48 16.69 40.59
C ASP A 140 -12.21 18.04 40.72
N PHE A 141 -13.18 18.14 41.61
CA PHE A 141 -13.83 19.41 41.92
C PHE A 141 -12.87 20.41 42.60
N VAL A 142 -12.11 19.96 43.59
CA VAL A 142 -11.06 20.79 44.24
C VAL A 142 -9.96 21.13 43.23
N TYR A 143 -9.66 20.23 42.32
CA TYR A 143 -8.69 20.41 41.25
C TYR A 143 -9.18 21.45 40.22
N ASP A 144 -10.46 21.39 39.78
CA ASP A 144 -11.06 22.37 38.87
C ASP A 144 -11.10 23.76 39.49
N VAL A 145 -11.30 23.86 40.86
CA VAL A 145 -11.22 25.11 41.58
C VAL A 145 -9.77 25.59 41.72
N ASN A 146 -8.83 24.72 42.06
CA ASN A 146 -7.40 25.06 42.13
C ASN A 146 -6.81 25.36 40.73
N HIS A 147 -7.26 24.69 39.66
CA HIS A 147 -6.87 24.97 38.28
C HIS A 147 -7.28 26.37 37.83
N LYS A 148 -8.47 26.84 38.29
CA LYS A 148 -8.87 28.24 38.03
C LYS A 148 -8.04 29.26 38.82
N LEU A 149 -7.30 28.83 39.84
CA LEU A 149 -6.53 29.69 40.71
C LEU A 149 -5.01 29.55 40.57
N MET A 150 -4.46 28.37 40.24
CA MET A 150 -3.00 28.10 40.24
C MET A 150 -2.51 27.03 39.26
N GLY A 151 -3.35 26.41 38.43
CA GLY A 151 -3.00 25.09 37.91
C GLY A 151 -2.63 24.93 36.47
N ASP A 152 -1.39 24.66 36.21
CA ASP A 152 -0.88 24.22 34.89
C ASP A 152 -0.86 22.70 34.69
N PHE A 153 -1.20 21.86 35.67
CA PHE A 153 -1.03 20.41 35.63
C PHE A 153 -2.29 19.62 35.97
N VAL A 154 -2.50 18.55 35.20
CA VAL A 154 -3.52 17.51 35.46
C VAL A 154 -2.82 16.30 36.09
N SER A 155 -3.37 15.75 37.15
CA SER A 155 -2.85 14.59 37.89
C SER A 155 -3.61 13.31 37.53
N MET A 156 -2.89 12.18 37.42
CA MET A 156 -3.43 10.86 37.25
C MET A 156 -2.67 9.81 38.05
N SER A 157 -3.39 8.91 38.74
CA SER A 157 -2.79 7.85 39.53
C SER A 157 -2.04 6.86 38.65
N ASN A 158 -0.79 6.55 39.02
CA ASN A 158 0.01 5.56 38.30
C ASN A 158 -0.59 4.15 38.35
N ASP A 159 -1.27 3.79 39.43
CA ASP A 159 -1.96 2.51 39.59
C ASP A 159 -3.14 2.40 38.62
N GLU A 160 -3.88 3.49 38.45
CA GLU A 160 -4.99 3.56 37.48
C GLU A 160 -4.49 3.43 36.05
N ILE A 161 -3.45 4.17 35.70
CA ILE A 161 -2.82 4.05 34.38
C ILE A 161 -2.40 2.60 34.08
N LEU A 162 -1.73 1.94 35.03
CA LEU A 162 -1.27 0.55 34.88
C LEU A 162 -2.43 -0.46 34.73
N ARG A 163 -3.56 -0.26 35.43
CA ARG A 163 -4.75 -1.11 35.24
C ARG A 163 -5.31 -0.98 33.84
N PHE A 164 -5.51 0.22 33.35
CA PHE A 164 -6.02 0.44 32.00
C PHE A 164 -5.05 -0.02 30.90
N GLN A 165 -3.74 0.08 31.10
CA GLN A 165 -2.74 -0.46 30.18
C GLN A 165 -2.82 -1.99 30.07
N LYS A 166 -3.09 -2.71 31.17
CA LYS A 166 -3.31 -4.16 31.13
C LYS A 166 -4.57 -4.53 30.34
N MET A 167 -5.65 -3.79 30.52
CA MET A 167 -6.89 -3.99 29.80
C MET A 167 -6.73 -3.68 28.31
N GLU A 168 -6.04 -2.60 28.00
CA GLU A 168 -5.73 -2.21 26.64
C GLU A 168 -4.98 -3.31 25.89
N LYS A 169 -3.97 -3.93 26.53
CA LYS A 169 -3.20 -5.02 25.92
C LYS A 169 -4.08 -6.25 25.60
N LEU A 170 -5.06 -6.56 26.44
CA LEU A 170 -6.04 -7.63 26.17
C LEU A 170 -6.94 -7.27 24.99
N LEU A 171 -7.38 -6.03 24.91
CA LEU A 171 -8.20 -5.51 23.81
C LEU A 171 -7.41 -5.52 22.50
N GLU A 172 -6.18 -5.01 22.49
CA GLU A 172 -5.30 -5.04 21.32
C GLU A 172 -5.14 -6.46 20.77
N ASN A 173 -4.83 -7.43 21.63
CA ASN A 173 -4.70 -8.83 21.22
C ASN A 173 -5.99 -9.39 20.61
N LYS A 174 -7.14 -8.91 21.04
CA LYS A 174 -8.45 -9.33 20.52
C LYS A 174 -8.72 -8.74 19.15
N ILE A 175 -8.40 -7.46 18.94
CA ILE A 175 -8.60 -6.76 17.66
C ILE A 175 -7.59 -7.25 16.63
N SER A 176 -6.32 -7.38 17.01
CA SER A 176 -5.21 -7.76 16.11
C SER A 176 -5.36 -9.15 15.49
N ARG A 177 -6.23 -10.01 16.05
CA ARG A 177 -6.56 -11.31 15.45
C ARG A 177 -7.37 -11.20 14.16
N ARG A 178 -8.05 -10.09 13.95
CA ARG A 178 -8.97 -9.87 12.82
C ARG A 178 -8.54 -8.75 11.90
N PHE A 179 -7.99 -7.67 12.49
CA PHE A 179 -7.63 -6.44 11.78
C PHE A 179 -6.20 -6.05 12.08
N LYS A 180 -5.53 -5.51 11.08
CA LYS A 180 -4.25 -4.84 11.30
C LYS A 180 -4.51 -3.49 11.93
N ILE A 181 -3.94 -3.24 13.10
CA ILE A 181 -4.10 -1.99 13.85
C ILE A 181 -2.75 -1.43 14.29
N ARG A 182 -2.74 -0.12 14.51
CA ARG A 182 -1.64 0.61 15.13
C ARG A 182 -2.19 1.39 16.32
N ARG A 183 -1.50 1.35 17.47
CA ARG A 183 -1.81 2.23 18.60
C ARG A 183 -1.58 3.68 18.21
N LEU A 184 -2.48 4.56 18.57
CA LEU A 184 -2.25 6.00 18.46
C LEU A 184 -1.17 6.44 19.42
N ASP A 185 -0.40 7.43 19.03
CA ASP A 185 0.52 8.14 19.90
C ASP A 185 0.03 9.58 20.19
N LYS A 186 0.83 10.34 20.94
CA LYS A 186 0.52 11.74 21.29
C LYS A 186 0.38 12.64 20.05
N ASP A 187 1.17 12.35 19.00
CA ASP A 187 1.23 13.16 17.80
C ASP A 187 -0.03 12.90 16.93
N ASP A 188 -0.53 11.67 16.91
CA ASP A 188 -1.82 11.34 16.30
C ASP A 188 -2.98 12.07 16.99
N PHE A 189 -3.01 12.12 18.31
CA PHE A 189 -4.05 12.86 19.05
C PHE A 189 -3.95 14.36 18.81
N GLY A 190 -2.75 14.90 18.78
CA GLY A 190 -2.52 16.30 18.43
C GLY A 190 -3.07 16.62 17.05
N TYR A 191 -2.75 15.77 16.07
CA TYR A 191 -3.27 15.89 14.71
C TYR A 191 -4.80 15.82 14.65
N LEU A 192 -5.43 14.82 15.29
CA LEU A 192 -6.89 14.68 15.31
C LEU A 192 -7.59 15.93 15.89
N ILE A 193 -7.05 16.48 16.97
CA ILE A 193 -7.63 17.66 17.61
C ILE A 193 -7.42 18.89 16.73
N GLU A 194 -6.22 19.10 16.20
CA GLU A 194 -5.92 20.25 15.35
C GLU A 194 -6.72 20.23 14.05
N HIS A 195 -6.88 19.06 13.44
CA HIS A 195 -7.70 18.87 12.23
C HIS A 195 -9.16 19.36 12.42
N LEU A 196 -9.71 19.21 13.61
CA LEU A 196 -11.07 19.67 13.91
C LEU A 196 -11.18 21.18 14.07
N TYR A 197 -10.15 21.81 14.61
CA TYR A 197 -10.13 23.25 14.91
C TYR A 197 -9.36 24.09 13.88
N GLY A 198 -8.65 23.44 12.98
CA GLY A 198 -7.85 24.07 11.96
C GLY A 198 -8.42 23.91 10.55
N GLN A 199 -7.57 24.14 9.58
CA GLN A 199 -7.84 23.81 8.19
C GLN A 199 -8.08 22.31 8.06
N THR A 200 -9.19 22.01 7.46
CA THR A 200 -9.45 20.66 7.02
C THR A 200 -8.68 20.39 5.75
N GLY A 201 -7.92 19.33 5.76
CA GLY A 201 -7.19 18.92 4.61
C GLY A 201 -5.72 19.30 4.61
N THR A 202 -5.15 19.72 5.71
CA THR A 202 -3.69 19.76 5.83
C THR A 202 -3.15 18.34 5.64
N ALA A 203 -2.14 18.23 4.78
CA ALA A 203 -1.39 16.99 4.63
C ALA A 203 -0.99 16.48 6.01
N TYR A 204 -1.16 15.17 6.24
CA TYR A 204 -0.63 14.55 7.44
C TYR A 204 0.90 14.65 7.39
N GLU A 205 1.41 15.77 7.84
CA GLU A 205 2.79 15.91 8.26
C GLU A 205 2.92 15.36 9.67
N LYS A 206 4.05 14.75 9.97
CA LYS A 206 4.32 14.26 11.33
C LYS A 206 4.16 15.43 12.30
N TYR A 207 3.05 15.40 13.02
CA TYR A 207 2.71 16.48 13.94
C TYR A 207 3.58 16.38 15.19
N GLU A 208 4.38 17.40 15.47
CA GLU A 208 5.19 17.44 16.67
C GLU A 208 4.40 18.00 17.85
N TYR A 209 3.67 17.12 18.52
CA TYR A 209 2.91 17.45 19.73
C TYR A 209 3.65 17.01 20.99
N HIS A 210 4.09 17.96 21.78
CA HIS A 210 4.81 17.69 23.02
C HIS A 210 3.89 17.79 24.25
N LEU A 211 3.75 16.68 24.97
CA LEU A 211 3.13 16.65 26.29
C LEU A 211 4.21 16.71 27.36
N SER A 212 4.20 17.78 28.16
CA SER A 212 5.11 17.93 29.29
C SER A 212 4.63 17.05 30.44
N LYS A 213 5.31 15.91 30.66
CA LYS A 213 4.98 14.93 31.71
C LYS A 213 5.99 14.97 32.84
N LYS A 214 5.51 14.93 34.08
CA LYS A 214 6.33 14.79 35.27
C LYS A 214 5.81 13.60 36.10
N LYS A 215 6.66 12.61 36.33
CA LYS A 215 6.33 11.46 37.19
C LYS A 215 6.69 11.78 38.62
N LEU A 216 5.74 11.54 39.54
CA LEU A 216 5.90 11.52 40.99
C LEU A 216 5.62 10.10 41.48
N ASP A 217 5.91 9.80 42.76
CA ASP A 217 5.87 8.42 43.30
C ASP A 217 4.57 7.67 42.97
N ASN A 218 3.41 8.29 43.21
CA ASN A 218 2.10 7.67 42.92
C ASN A 218 1.28 8.38 41.85
N GLU A 219 1.81 9.41 41.22
CA GLU A 219 1.08 10.24 40.26
C GLU A 219 1.92 10.60 39.06
N THR A 220 1.26 10.73 37.91
CA THR A 220 1.81 11.36 36.70
C THR A 220 1.08 12.66 36.46
N LEU A 221 1.82 13.74 36.25
CA LEU A 221 1.31 15.07 35.96
C LEU A 221 1.52 15.37 34.47
N ILE A 222 0.49 15.90 33.82
CA ILE A 222 0.57 16.49 32.46
C ILE A 222 0.27 17.98 32.54
N LYS A 223 0.98 18.78 31.77
CA LYS A 223 0.69 20.19 31.64
C LYS A 223 -0.61 20.39 30.87
N TYR A 224 -1.64 20.95 31.49
CA TYR A 224 -2.97 21.13 30.90
C TYR A 224 -2.94 21.93 29.60
N TYR A 225 -2.10 22.97 29.57
CA TYR A 225 -1.92 23.79 28.38
C TYR A 225 -1.53 22.98 27.11
N ASP A 226 -0.72 21.96 27.27
CA ASP A 226 -0.31 21.10 26.15
C ASP A 226 -1.47 20.28 25.59
N LEU A 227 -2.49 19.97 26.39
CA LEU A 227 -3.70 19.27 25.95
C LEU A 227 -4.62 20.16 25.10
N ILE A 228 -4.69 21.46 25.40
CA ILE A 228 -5.57 22.42 24.73
C ILE A 228 -4.88 23.25 23.65
N LYS A 229 -3.55 23.17 23.57
CA LYS A 229 -2.76 23.92 22.59
C LYS A 229 -3.25 23.74 21.14
N PRO A 230 -3.64 22.52 20.70
CA PRO A 230 -4.14 22.32 19.35
C PRO A 230 -5.48 23.00 19.05
N THR A 231 -6.23 23.47 20.08
CA THR A 231 -7.54 24.11 19.91
C THR A 231 -7.48 25.65 19.82
N ARG A 232 -6.31 26.24 19.51
CA ARG A 232 -6.12 27.68 19.43
C ARG A 232 -6.76 28.28 18.18
N CYS A 233 -8.06 28.53 18.26
CA CYS A 233 -8.83 29.18 17.21
C CYS A 233 -10.06 29.84 17.82
N LEU A 234 -10.66 30.77 17.07
CA LEU A 234 -11.97 31.35 17.42
C LEU A 234 -13.05 30.56 16.67
N VAL A 235 -13.95 29.94 17.43
CA VAL A 235 -15.09 29.21 16.87
C VAL A 235 -16.36 30.01 17.09
N GLU A 236 -17.02 30.42 16.02
CA GLU A 236 -18.32 31.10 16.04
C GLU A 236 -19.40 30.16 15.54
N GLU A 237 -20.38 29.85 16.38
CA GLU A 237 -21.55 29.10 15.96
C GLU A 237 -22.55 30.00 15.22
N LYS A 238 -22.94 29.58 14.04
CA LYS A 238 -24.02 30.13 13.22
C LYS A 238 -25.16 29.12 13.15
N GLN A 239 -26.30 29.52 12.65
CA GLN A 239 -27.52 28.71 12.65
C GLN A 239 -27.33 27.29 12.05
N ARG A 240 -26.51 27.14 11.02
CA ARG A 240 -26.30 25.86 10.31
C ARG A 240 -24.84 25.57 9.94
N TYR A 241 -23.89 26.29 10.50
CA TYR A 241 -22.46 26.06 10.30
C TYR A 241 -21.65 26.67 11.43
N LEU A 242 -20.41 26.24 11.58
CA LEU A 242 -19.40 26.91 12.40
C LEU A 242 -18.48 27.73 11.49
N LYS A 243 -18.10 28.92 11.98
CA LYS A 243 -17.02 29.70 11.40
C LYS A 243 -15.82 29.55 12.34
N ILE A 244 -14.74 28.96 11.83
CA ILE A 244 -13.51 28.71 12.59
C ILE A 244 -12.45 29.65 12.02
N GLN A 245 -11.88 30.51 12.88
CA GLN A 245 -10.85 31.49 12.52
C GLN A 245 -9.54 31.14 13.22
N GLN A 246 -8.50 30.92 12.42
CA GLN A 246 -7.11 30.92 12.83
C GLN A 246 -6.44 32.24 12.45
N GLU A 247 -5.15 32.42 12.81
CA GLU A 247 -4.43 33.67 12.63
C GLU A 247 -4.54 34.24 11.19
N ASP A 248 -4.42 33.39 10.18
CA ASP A 248 -4.41 33.78 8.77
C ASP A 248 -5.56 33.23 7.92
N GLU A 249 -6.41 32.34 8.48
CA GLU A 249 -7.38 31.61 7.68
C GLU A 249 -8.75 31.48 8.36
N THR A 250 -9.79 31.43 7.52
CA THR A 250 -11.17 31.19 7.95
C THR A 250 -11.71 29.95 7.23
N VAL A 251 -12.24 29.01 8.03
CA VAL A 251 -12.89 27.80 7.52
C VAL A 251 -14.34 27.78 7.96
N TYR A 252 -15.22 27.39 7.05
CA TYR A 252 -16.64 27.20 7.30
C TYR A 252 -16.95 25.70 7.36
N VAL A 253 -17.61 25.25 8.40
CA VAL A 253 -17.85 23.82 8.66
C VAL A 253 -19.33 23.57 8.91
N ALA A 254 -19.92 22.62 8.23
CA ALA A 254 -21.28 22.15 8.43
C ALA A 254 -21.29 20.69 8.91
N TYR A 255 -22.27 20.37 9.74
CA TYR A 255 -22.48 19.01 10.25
C TYR A 255 -23.84 18.48 9.82
N PHE A 256 -23.86 17.24 9.41
CA PHE A 256 -25.07 16.48 9.13
C PHE A 256 -25.17 15.30 10.08
N THR A 257 -26.40 14.87 10.33
CA THR A 257 -26.70 13.63 11.04
C THR A 257 -27.79 12.86 10.32
N ILE A 258 -27.93 11.56 10.60
CA ILE A 258 -28.99 10.74 10.00
C ILE A 258 -30.35 11.13 10.62
N ASN A 259 -31.28 11.53 9.77
CA ASN A 259 -32.67 11.75 10.16
C ASN A 259 -33.48 10.45 10.10
N SER A 260 -33.35 9.72 8.99
CA SER A 260 -34.02 8.44 8.77
C SER A 260 -33.28 7.61 7.73
N ILE A 261 -33.47 6.31 7.79
CA ILE A 261 -33.01 5.34 6.80
C ILE A 261 -34.28 4.81 6.15
N VAL A 262 -34.38 4.89 4.82
CA VAL A 262 -35.57 4.46 4.05
C VAL A 262 -35.30 3.07 3.51
N GLY A 263 -36.04 2.07 4.01
CA GLY A 263 -35.85 0.67 3.61
C GLY A 263 -34.69 -0.01 4.31
N GLU A 264 -34.22 -1.13 3.78
CA GLU A 264 -33.07 -1.87 4.25
C GLU A 264 -31.83 -1.46 3.46
N LEU A 265 -30.71 -1.34 4.17
CA LEU A 265 -29.40 -1.19 3.53
C LEU A 265 -28.85 -2.59 3.27
N ASP A 266 -28.99 -3.05 2.05
CA ASP A 266 -28.51 -4.36 1.63
C ASP A 266 -27.00 -4.45 1.57
N PHE A 267 -26.42 -5.39 2.30
CA PHE A 267 -25.01 -5.72 2.20
C PHE A 267 -24.82 -6.98 1.33
N PRO A 268 -23.87 -7.03 0.38
CA PRO A 268 -23.00 -5.93 -0.07
C PRO A 268 -23.77 -4.98 -1.00
N SER A 269 -23.46 -3.72 -0.98
CA SER A 269 -23.85 -2.58 -1.85
C SER A 269 -24.20 -1.32 -1.05
N SER A 270 -24.12 -1.40 0.30
CA SER A 270 -24.43 -0.31 1.22
C SER A 270 -23.21 0.23 1.97
N GLU A 271 -22.02 -0.05 1.50
CA GLU A 271 -20.77 0.30 2.16
C GLU A 271 -20.45 1.79 2.02
N ILE A 272 -21.12 2.61 2.81
CA ILE A 272 -21.05 4.08 2.76
C ILE A 272 -19.60 4.58 2.79
N PHE A 273 -18.75 4.05 3.69
CA PHE A 273 -17.36 4.49 3.81
C PHE A 273 -16.50 4.18 2.59
N TYR A 274 -16.87 3.17 1.82
CA TYR A 274 -16.21 2.81 0.59
C TYR A 274 -16.64 3.72 -0.57
N TYR A 275 -17.94 3.91 -0.75
CA TYR A 275 -18.48 4.71 -1.86
C TYR A 275 -18.22 6.22 -1.69
N GLN A 276 -18.13 6.73 -0.47
CA GLN A 276 -17.69 8.10 -0.21
C GLN A 276 -16.33 8.42 -0.86
N GLN A 277 -15.42 7.46 -0.89
CA GLN A 277 -14.08 7.65 -1.44
C GLN A 277 -14.08 7.76 -2.97
N GLN A 278 -15.08 7.22 -3.63
CA GLN A 278 -15.27 7.36 -5.08
C GLN A 278 -15.94 8.68 -5.45
N GLN A 279 -16.92 9.09 -4.64
CA GLN A 279 -17.80 10.20 -4.97
C GLN A 279 -17.15 11.57 -4.72
N PHE A 280 -16.42 11.72 -3.60
CA PHE A 280 -15.99 13.05 -3.17
C PHE A 280 -14.52 13.33 -3.46
N THR A 281 -14.28 14.48 -4.10
CA THR A 281 -12.95 15.04 -4.35
C THR A 281 -12.55 16.07 -3.29
N PHE A 282 -13.42 16.36 -2.33
CA PHE A 282 -13.20 17.31 -1.23
C PHE A 282 -13.28 16.63 0.13
N PRO A 283 -12.72 17.24 1.20
CA PRO A 283 -12.66 16.63 2.52
C PRO A 283 -14.04 16.38 3.14
N ILE A 284 -14.28 15.17 3.58
CA ILE A 284 -15.44 14.76 4.39
C ILE A 284 -14.93 13.91 5.54
N ASP A 285 -15.30 14.29 6.76
CA ASP A 285 -15.03 13.51 7.95
C ASP A 285 -16.30 12.88 8.48
N THR A 286 -16.19 11.69 9.06
CA THR A 286 -17.34 11.01 9.68
C THR A 286 -16.99 10.55 11.08
N SER A 287 -17.88 10.82 12.04
CA SER A 287 -17.82 10.32 13.41
C SER A 287 -18.99 9.40 13.69
N MET A 288 -18.71 8.23 14.23
CA MET A 288 -19.68 7.30 14.78
C MET A 288 -19.46 7.14 16.27
N ASN A 289 -20.41 7.62 17.08
CA ASN A 289 -20.48 7.34 18.50
C ASN A 289 -21.52 6.26 18.76
N VAL A 290 -21.08 5.08 19.17
CA VAL A 290 -21.90 3.89 19.37
C VAL A 290 -21.96 3.54 20.84
N GLU A 291 -23.15 3.57 21.44
CA GLU A 291 -23.43 3.09 22.80
C GLU A 291 -24.05 1.68 22.72
N ILE A 292 -23.46 0.73 23.40
CA ILE A 292 -23.92 -0.66 23.40
C ILE A 292 -25.01 -0.82 24.46
N VAL A 293 -26.18 -1.31 24.05
CA VAL A 293 -27.31 -1.59 24.94
C VAL A 293 -27.47 -3.08 25.10
N ALA A 294 -27.23 -3.61 26.28
CA ALA A 294 -27.35 -5.03 26.57
C ALA A 294 -28.71 -5.60 26.14
N ASN A 295 -28.75 -6.78 25.56
CA ASN A 295 -29.93 -7.42 24.95
C ASN A 295 -31.19 -7.34 25.81
N ARG A 296 -31.08 -7.65 27.12
CA ARG A 296 -32.23 -7.60 28.05
C ARG A 296 -32.85 -6.20 28.14
N LYS A 297 -32.02 -5.14 28.15
CA LYS A 297 -32.45 -3.74 28.21
C LYS A 297 -33.01 -3.32 26.86
N ALA A 298 -32.39 -3.75 25.77
CA ALA A 298 -32.83 -3.52 24.41
C ALA A 298 -34.25 -4.08 24.18
N LEU A 299 -34.47 -5.36 24.50
CA LEU A 299 -35.79 -6.00 24.38
C LEU A 299 -36.85 -5.28 25.21
N SER A 300 -36.52 -4.84 26.42
CA SER A 300 -37.46 -4.05 27.23
C SER A 300 -37.82 -2.72 26.55
N THR A 301 -36.87 -2.01 25.97
CA THR A 301 -37.08 -0.74 25.27
C THR A 301 -37.93 -0.95 24.01
N VAL A 302 -37.61 -1.95 23.21
CA VAL A 302 -38.35 -2.29 21.97
C VAL A 302 -39.82 -2.68 22.28
N ARG A 303 -40.04 -3.50 23.30
CA ARG A 303 -41.35 -3.91 23.76
C ARG A 303 -42.19 -2.72 24.27
N ASN A 304 -41.55 -1.78 24.97
CA ASN A 304 -42.24 -0.56 25.40
C ASN A 304 -42.66 0.31 24.20
N LYS A 305 -41.74 0.46 23.22
CA LYS A 305 -42.04 1.21 21.99
C LYS A 305 -43.15 0.56 21.14
N LYS A 306 -43.12 -0.77 21.05
CA LYS A 306 -44.21 -1.55 20.41
C LYS A 306 -45.55 -1.32 21.07
N LYS A 307 -45.58 -1.23 22.42
CA LYS A 307 -46.80 -0.94 23.14
C LYS A 307 -47.32 0.47 22.85
N GLU A 308 -46.44 1.49 22.87
CA GLU A 308 -46.77 2.85 22.47
C GLU A 308 -47.37 2.93 21.07
N LEU A 309 -46.73 2.29 20.06
CA LEU A 309 -47.21 2.28 18.69
C LEU A 309 -48.54 1.57 18.54
N LYS A 310 -48.78 0.46 19.27
CA LYS A 310 -50.06 -0.22 19.29
C LYS A 310 -51.15 0.62 19.96
N ASP A 311 -50.83 1.39 21.00
CA ASP A 311 -51.78 2.29 21.64
C ASP A 311 -52.18 3.44 20.69
N LEU A 312 -51.19 3.97 19.90
CA LEU A 312 -51.47 4.98 18.85
C LEU A 312 -52.33 4.41 17.73
N ASP A 313 -52.07 3.20 17.27
CA ASP A 313 -52.86 2.49 16.26
C ASP A 313 -54.31 2.27 16.73
N ASN A 314 -54.49 1.77 17.95
CA ASN A 314 -55.78 1.57 18.58
C ASN A 314 -56.59 2.88 18.75
N HIS A 315 -55.93 3.99 19.08
CA HIS A 315 -56.54 5.30 19.18
C HIS A 315 -56.99 5.83 17.80
N ALA A 316 -56.20 5.62 16.75
CA ALA A 316 -56.62 5.97 15.38
C ALA A 316 -57.86 5.18 14.96
N TRP A 317 -57.89 3.87 15.22
CA TRP A 317 -59.04 2.99 14.95
C TRP A 317 -60.29 3.40 15.71
N GLN A 318 -60.19 3.78 17.01
CA GLN A 318 -61.31 4.25 17.82
C GLN A 318 -61.86 5.60 17.36
N SER A 319 -61.07 6.38 16.63
CA SER A 319 -61.45 7.71 16.13
C SER A 319 -61.97 7.69 14.67
N ASP A 320 -62.25 6.50 14.10
CA ASP A 320 -62.67 6.28 12.72
C ASP A 320 -61.68 6.85 11.66
N ASN A 321 -60.39 7.00 12.06
CA ASN A 321 -59.35 7.43 11.17
C ASN A 321 -58.50 6.22 10.75
N GLU A 322 -58.08 6.19 9.46
CA GLU A 322 -57.10 5.21 9.00
C GLU A 322 -55.78 5.41 9.74
N THR A 323 -55.16 4.30 10.13
CA THR A 323 -53.79 4.32 10.69
C THR A 323 -52.82 4.93 9.69
N SER A 324 -52.06 5.92 10.11
CA SER A 324 -51.02 6.51 9.26
C SER A 324 -50.06 5.41 8.78
N SER A 325 -49.70 5.41 7.50
CA SER A 325 -48.73 4.47 6.91
C SER A 325 -47.43 4.41 7.74
N ASN A 326 -47.04 5.54 8.28
CA ASN A 326 -45.84 5.65 9.12
C ASN A 326 -45.93 4.84 10.43
N VAL A 327 -47.12 4.72 11.04
CA VAL A 327 -47.31 3.93 12.27
C VAL A 327 -47.33 2.43 11.93
N ALA A 328 -47.91 2.05 10.80
CA ALA A 328 -47.90 0.66 10.34
C ALA A 328 -46.51 0.17 10.01
N GLU A 329 -45.71 0.93 9.26
CA GLU A 329 -44.33 0.65 8.95
C GLU A 329 -43.45 0.61 10.22
N ALA A 330 -43.67 1.53 11.17
CA ALA A 330 -42.94 1.52 12.44
C ALA A 330 -43.29 0.29 13.30
N LEU A 331 -44.52 -0.19 13.29
CA LEU A 331 -44.94 -1.43 13.97
C LEU A 331 -44.26 -2.67 13.35
N GLU A 332 -44.19 -2.72 12.03
CA GLU A 332 -43.51 -3.82 11.32
C GLU A 332 -42.00 -3.87 11.65
N SER A 333 -41.32 -2.75 11.54
CA SER A 333 -39.90 -2.60 11.87
C SER A 333 -39.60 -2.94 13.35
N VAL A 334 -40.47 -2.52 14.28
CA VAL A 334 -40.28 -2.86 15.72
C VAL A 334 -40.56 -4.35 15.99
N ASN A 335 -41.48 -5.00 15.29
CA ASN A 335 -41.73 -6.44 15.39
C ASN A 335 -40.55 -7.25 14.89
N GLU A 336 -40.00 -6.85 13.76
CA GLU A 336 -38.82 -7.47 13.19
C GLU A 336 -37.60 -7.33 14.09
N LEU A 337 -37.31 -6.12 14.59
CA LEU A 337 -36.22 -5.86 15.54
C LEU A 337 -36.39 -6.67 16.83
N GLU A 338 -37.64 -6.79 17.39
CA GLU A 338 -37.92 -7.64 18.56
C GLU A 338 -37.57 -9.09 18.28
N THR A 339 -37.95 -9.61 17.10
CA THR A 339 -37.71 -10.99 16.72
C THR A 339 -36.21 -11.25 16.55
N ASN A 340 -35.52 -10.36 15.87
CA ASN A 340 -34.07 -10.45 15.66
C ASN A 340 -33.30 -10.43 16.97
N LEU A 341 -33.61 -9.51 17.89
CA LEU A 341 -32.98 -9.42 19.22
C LEU A 341 -33.30 -10.63 20.10
N ASP A 342 -34.50 -11.21 20.00
CA ASP A 342 -34.87 -12.39 20.79
C ASP A 342 -34.21 -13.67 20.27
N GLN A 343 -34.00 -13.78 18.95
CA GLN A 343 -33.34 -14.92 18.32
C GLN A 343 -31.82 -14.86 18.45
N SER A 344 -31.19 -13.74 18.10
CA SER A 344 -29.74 -13.60 18.06
C SER A 344 -29.12 -13.47 19.47
N LYS A 345 -29.90 -13.00 20.46
CA LYS A 345 -29.43 -12.61 21.81
C LYS A 345 -28.31 -11.56 21.77
N GLU A 346 -28.17 -10.86 20.65
CA GLU A 346 -27.18 -9.77 20.49
C GLU A 346 -27.61 -8.51 21.22
N SER A 347 -26.66 -7.59 21.44
CA SER A 347 -26.93 -6.25 21.92
C SER A 347 -27.54 -5.38 20.82
N MET A 348 -28.27 -4.35 21.20
CA MET A 348 -28.69 -3.27 20.31
C MET A 348 -27.71 -2.10 20.46
N TYR A 349 -27.60 -1.29 19.44
CA TYR A 349 -26.65 -0.20 19.39
C TYR A 349 -27.35 1.13 19.16
N LYS A 350 -27.02 2.13 19.98
CA LYS A 350 -27.43 3.52 19.78
C LYS A 350 -26.33 4.23 19.03
N LEU A 351 -26.58 4.54 17.78
CA LEU A 351 -25.64 5.20 16.87
C LEU A 351 -25.93 6.70 16.78
N SER A 352 -24.96 7.53 17.08
CA SER A 352 -24.86 8.91 16.59
C SER A 352 -23.89 8.90 15.42
N TYR A 353 -24.38 9.25 14.23
CA TYR A 353 -23.63 9.29 12.99
C TYR A 353 -23.56 10.73 12.50
N VAL A 354 -22.37 11.31 12.47
CA VAL A 354 -22.16 12.71 12.15
C VAL A 354 -21.20 12.83 10.97
N VAL A 355 -21.61 13.56 9.94
CA VAL A 355 -20.78 13.89 8.78
C VAL A 355 -20.38 15.35 8.85
N ARG A 356 -19.08 15.62 8.74
CA ARG A 356 -18.49 16.95 8.73
C ARG A 356 -18.07 17.33 7.32
N VAL A 357 -18.52 18.49 6.87
CA VAL A 357 -18.19 19.08 5.57
C VAL A 357 -17.58 20.45 5.80
N SER A 358 -16.49 20.75 5.12
CA SER A 358 -15.78 22.02 5.30
C SER A 358 -15.41 22.66 3.97
N ALA A 359 -15.25 23.98 4.00
CA ALA A 359 -14.80 24.76 2.85
C ALA A 359 -14.21 26.12 3.31
N ASN A 360 -13.41 26.75 2.45
CA ASN A 360 -12.80 28.05 2.75
C ASN A 360 -13.75 29.22 2.47
N ASP A 361 -14.84 29.00 1.75
CA ASP A 361 -15.91 29.97 1.53
C ASP A 361 -17.31 29.37 1.70
N LEU A 362 -18.32 30.24 1.88
CA LEU A 362 -19.69 29.82 2.16
C LEU A 362 -20.42 29.24 0.94
N ASP A 363 -20.11 29.68 -0.25
CA ASP A 363 -20.84 29.21 -1.44
C ASP A 363 -20.30 27.82 -1.84
N GLU A 364 -19.01 27.63 -1.70
CA GLU A 364 -18.43 26.30 -1.82
C GLU A 364 -18.95 25.32 -0.75
N LEU A 365 -19.05 25.77 0.51
CA LEU A 365 -19.67 24.96 1.57
C LEU A 365 -21.08 24.54 1.20
N LYS A 366 -21.91 25.44 0.65
CA LYS A 366 -23.28 25.11 0.21
C LYS A 366 -23.29 24.07 -0.90
N ARG A 367 -22.40 24.22 -1.91
CA ARG A 367 -22.27 23.27 -3.00
C ARG A 367 -21.91 21.89 -2.48
N ARG A 368 -20.83 21.78 -1.67
CA ARG A 368 -20.38 20.52 -1.05
C ARG A 368 -21.49 19.89 -0.19
N CYS A 369 -22.22 20.68 0.59
CA CYS A 369 -23.34 20.20 1.40
C CYS A 369 -24.47 19.58 0.57
N ASN A 370 -24.77 20.14 -0.62
CA ASN A 370 -25.78 19.59 -1.51
C ASN A 370 -25.31 18.25 -2.11
N GLU A 371 -24.08 18.19 -2.60
CA GLU A 371 -23.47 16.94 -3.12
C GLU A 371 -23.47 15.81 -2.08
N VAL A 372 -23.13 16.13 -0.82
CA VAL A 372 -23.19 15.15 0.27
C VAL A 372 -24.60 14.68 0.53
N LYS A 373 -25.56 15.59 0.53
CA LYS A 373 -26.97 15.22 0.75
C LYS A 373 -27.48 14.33 -0.38
N ASP A 374 -27.21 14.68 -1.63
CA ASP A 374 -27.63 13.91 -2.81
C ASP A 374 -27.03 12.49 -2.77
N PHE A 375 -25.75 12.35 -2.46
CA PHE A 375 -25.08 11.05 -2.31
C PHE A 375 -25.76 10.15 -1.27
N TYR A 376 -26.07 10.69 -0.10
CA TYR A 376 -26.74 9.90 0.94
C TYR A 376 -28.19 9.60 0.59
N ASP A 377 -28.88 10.52 -0.09
CA ASP A 377 -30.23 10.31 -0.59
C ASP A 377 -30.28 9.16 -1.61
N ASP A 378 -29.27 9.04 -2.48
CA ASP A 378 -29.11 7.93 -3.43
C ASP A 378 -28.90 6.57 -2.72
N LEU A 379 -28.28 6.58 -1.54
CA LEU A 379 -28.11 5.39 -0.69
C LEU A 379 -29.29 5.16 0.26
N SER A 380 -30.43 5.85 0.04
CA SER A 380 -31.63 5.75 0.89
C SER A 380 -31.43 6.20 2.35
N VAL A 381 -30.40 7.02 2.61
CA VAL A 381 -30.11 7.61 3.92
C VAL A 381 -30.44 9.10 3.90
N LYS A 382 -31.45 9.50 4.64
CA LYS A 382 -31.83 10.91 4.72
C LYS A 382 -31.01 11.65 5.76
N LEU A 383 -30.18 12.58 5.30
CA LEU A 383 -29.41 13.46 6.20
C LEU A 383 -30.20 14.72 6.55
N VAL A 384 -30.03 15.19 7.78
CA VAL A 384 -30.48 16.49 8.23
C VAL A 384 -29.30 17.34 8.69
N ARG A 385 -29.35 18.63 8.42
CA ARG A 385 -28.42 19.63 8.96
C ARG A 385 -29.14 20.40 10.09
N PRO A 386 -28.87 20.04 11.36
CA PRO A 386 -29.54 20.63 12.49
C PRO A 386 -29.40 22.15 12.58
N PHE A 387 -30.29 22.77 13.29
CA PHE A 387 -30.31 24.21 13.48
C PHE A 387 -29.87 24.55 14.92
N GLY A 388 -28.74 25.19 15.07
CA GLY A 388 -28.20 25.60 16.38
C GLY A 388 -27.46 24.53 17.18
N ASP A 389 -27.19 23.34 16.58
CA ASP A 389 -26.53 22.21 17.24
C ASP A 389 -25.13 21.92 16.71
N MET A 390 -24.59 22.85 15.92
CA MET A 390 -23.32 22.64 15.21
C MET A 390 -22.15 22.40 16.16
N LEU A 391 -22.09 23.12 17.29
CA LEU A 391 -21.01 22.98 18.25
C LEU A 391 -21.07 21.63 18.98
N GLY A 392 -22.27 21.15 19.32
CA GLY A 392 -22.46 19.83 19.94
C GLY A 392 -22.01 18.69 19.00
N LEU A 393 -22.36 18.77 17.72
CA LEU A 393 -21.95 17.81 16.70
C LEU A 393 -20.44 17.86 16.44
N HIS A 394 -19.82 19.04 16.47
CA HIS A 394 -18.38 19.21 16.39
C HIS A 394 -17.63 18.48 17.53
N GLU A 395 -18.13 18.60 18.75
CA GLU A 395 -17.52 17.96 19.90
C GLU A 395 -17.60 16.42 19.85
N GLU A 396 -18.57 15.84 19.11
CA GLU A 396 -18.65 14.38 18.90
C GLU A 396 -17.52 13.79 18.08
N PHE A 397 -16.67 14.61 17.43
CA PHE A 397 -15.46 14.17 16.77
C PHE A 397 -14.23 14.08 17.71
N LEU A 398 -14.27 14.76 18.85
CA LEU A 398 -13.13 14.76 19.77
C LEU A 398 -12.92 13.37 20.41
N PRO A 399 -11.66 12.90 20.52
CA PRO A 399 -11.39 11.63 21.19
C PRO A 399 -11.96 11.57 22.61
N ALA A 400 -12.57 10.44 22.96
CA ALA A 400 -13.25 10.19 24.24
C ALA A 400 -14.36 11.21 24.60
N SER A 401 -14.91 11.92 23.61
CA SER A 401 -16.00 12.86 23.81
C SER A 401 -17.28 12.16 24.27
N LYS A 402 -18.14 12.94 24.92
CA LYS A 402 -19.53 12.54 25.15
C LYS A 402 -20.35 12.76 23.89
N ARG A 403 -21.38 11.91 23.70
CA ARG A 403 -22.46 12.25 22.81
C ARG A 403 -23.29 13.37 23.45
N TYR A 404 -23.33 14.53 22.80
CA TYR A 404 -24.09 15.69 23.28
C TYR A 404 -25.50 15.71 22.74
N MET A 405 -25.72 15.20 21.53
CA MET A 405 -26.99 15.23 20.85
C MET A 405 -27.74 13.92 21.03
N ASN A 406 -28.93 13.97 21.59
CA ASN A 406 -29.80 12.80 21.84
C ASN A 406 -30.93 12.66 20.83
N ASP A 407 -31.23 13.71 20.05
CA ASP A 407 -32.39 13.76 19.16
C ASP A 407 -32.18 13.02 17.83
N TYR A 408 -30.93 12.72 17.47
CA TYR A 408 -30.54 12.13 16.18
C TYR A 408 -29.95 10.71 16.32
N ILE A 409 -30.34 9.99 17.36
CA ILE A 409 -29.86 8.64 17.62
C ILE A 409 -30.64 7.65 16.74
N GLN A 410 -29.87 6.79 16.03
CA GLN A 410 -30.40 5.63 15.34
C GLN A 410 -30.21 4.37 16.19
N TYR A 411 -31.25 3.54 16.27
CA TYR A 411 -31.16 2.23 16.91
C TYR A 411 -30.87 1.17 15.85
N VAL A 412 -29.69 0.60 15.90
CA VAL A 412 -29.16 -0.28 14.85
C VAL A 412 -28.66 -1.61 15.40
N THR A 413 -28.43 -2.58 14.52
CA THR A 413 -27.86 -3.89 14.82
C THR A 413 -26.34 -3.89 14.61
N SER A 414 -25.64 -4.95 15.06
CA SER A 414 -24.23 -5.16 14.77
C SER A 414 -23.99 -5.38 13.27
N ASP A 415 -24.97 -5.98 12.60
CA ASP A 415 -24.99 -6.24 11.16
C ASP A 415 -24.97 -4.94 10.35
N PHE A 416 -25.87 -4.03 10.67
CA PHE A 416 -25.89 -2.69 10.07
C PHE A 416 -24.55 -1.96 10.20
N LEU A 417 -23.97 -1.93 11.42
CA LEU A 417 -22.71 -1.25 11.66
C LEU A 417 -21.56 -1.86 10.87
N ALA A 418 -21.54 -3.19 10.72
CA ALA A 418 -20.56 -3.89 9.92
C ALA A 418 -20.74 -3.62 8.42
N GLY A 419 -22.00 -3.50 7.95
CA GLY A 419 -22.35 -3.22 6.56
C GLY A 419 -21.90 -1.85 6.05
N LEU A 420 -21.62 -0.89 6.93
CA LEU A 420 -21.13 0.43 6.54
C LEU A 420 -19.74 0.42 5.87
N GLY A 421 -18.97 -0.68 5.98
CA GLY A 421 -17.66 -0.83 5.34
C GLY A 421 -16.53 0.02 5.96
N PHE A 422 -16.55 0.20 7.30
CA PHE A 422 -15.53 0.98 7.99
C PHE A 422 -14.13 0.39 7.80
N GLY A 423 -13.19 1.21 7.30
CA GLY A 423 -11.81 0.80 6.99
C GLY A 423 -11.63 0.24 5.58
N ALA A 424 -12.70 0.07 4.79
CA ALA A 424 -12.58 -0.25 3.38
C ALA A 424 -11.91 0.88 2.62
N THR A 425 -10.96 0.57 1.74
CA THR A 425 -10.20 1.58 0.99
C THR A 425 -10.02 1.20 -0.47
N GLN A 426 -9.84 2.24 -1.28
CA GLN A 426 -9.39 2.15 -2.67
C GLN A 426 -8.02 2.81 -2.88
N MET A 427 -7.35 3.18 -1.80
CA MET A 427 -6.04 3.79 -1.86
C MET A 427 -5.01 2.79 -2.40
N LEU A 428 -4.17 3.23 -3.35
CA LEU A 428 -3.09 2.46 -3.95
C LEU A 428 -1.77 3.22 -3.79
N GLY A 429 -0.68 2.45 -3.67
CA GLY A 429 0.67 3.02 -3.59
C GLY A 429 0.91 3.81 -2.29
N GLU A 430 1.81 4.78 -2.39
CA GLU A 430 2.27 5.62 -1.28
C GLU A 430 1.67 7.04 -1.39
N ASN A 431 1.86 7.86 -0.37
CA ASN A 431 1.45 9.28 -0.38
C ASN A 431 2.48 10.20 -1.04
N GLU A 432 3.66 9.67 -1.37
CA GLU A 432 4.79 10.37 -1.96
C GLU A 432 5.73 9.37 -2.63
N GLY A 433 6.67 9.83 -3.45
CA GLY A 433 7.63 9.01 -4.17
C GLY A 433 7.53 9.19 -5.69
N ILE A 434 7.83 8.16 -6.44
CA ILE A 434 7.75 8.16 -7.90
C ILE A 434 6.28 8.18 -8.33
N TYR A 435 5.85 9.25 -9.00
CA TYR A 435 4.54 9.27 -9.65
C TYR A 435 4.52 8.33 -10.85
N VAL A 436 3.56 7.42 -10.88
CA VAL A 436 3.42 6.45 -11.97
C VAL A 436 2.14 6.62 -12.79
N GLY A 437 1.14 7.31 -12.23
CA GLY A 437 -0.14 7.50 -12.87
C GLY A 437 -1.26 7.69 -11.85
N TYR A 438 -2.47 7.32 -12.20
CA TYR A 438 -3.65 7.50 -11.34
C TYR A 438 -4.53 6.25 -11.31
N SER A 439 -5.25 6.08 -10.21
CA SER A 439 -6.26 5.02 -10.04
C SER A 439 -7.46 5.29 -10.96
N LEU A 440 -7.91 4.29 -11.69
CA LEU A 440 -9.10 4.41 -12.53
C LEU A 440 -10.41 4.49 -11.73
N ASP A 441 -10.43 3.87 -10.54
CA ASP A 441 -11.63 3.86 -9.69
C ASP A 441 -11.84 5.20 -8.96
N THR A 442 -10.75 5.92 -8.64
CA THR A 442 -10.82 7.13 -7.78
C THR A 442 -10.23 8.39 -8.41
N GLY A 443 -9.56 8.29 -9.56
CA GLY A 443 -8.84 9.41 -10.18
C GLY A 443 -7.62 9.91 -9.39
N ARG A 444 -7.26 9.26 -8.26
CA ARG A 444 -6.17 9.70 -7.37
C ARG A 444 -4.81 9.30 -7.92
N ASN A 445 -3.83 10.16 -7.70
CA ASN A 445 -2.44 9.88 -8.04
C ASN A 445 -1.92 8.67 -7.28
N VAL A 446 -1.11 7.88 -7.97
CA VAL A 446 -0.43 6.72 -7.42
C VAL A 446 1.08 6.99 -7.44
N TYR A 447 1.66 6.93 -6.26
CA TYR A 447 3.11 7.05 -6.07
C TYR A 447 3.68 5.71 -5.61
N LEU A 448 4.89 5.40 -6.06
CA LEU A 448 5.59 4.18 -5.67
C LEU A 448 6.96 4.53 -5.07
N LYS A 449 7.37 3.73 -4.09
CA LYS A 449 8.71 3.75 -3.49
C LYS A 449 9.32 2.36 -3.60
N PRO A 450 9.96 2.00 -4.72
CA PRO A 450 10.44 0.64 -4.97
C PRO A 450 11.42 0.12 -3.91
N ALA A 451 12.22 1.01 -3.29
CA ALA A 451 13.16 0.66 -2.23
C ALA A 451 12.52 0.47 -0.83
N LEU A 452 11.26 0.88 -0.66
CA LEU A 452 10.63 0.99 0.66
C LEU A 452 10.46 -0.36 1.38
N ALA A 453 10.22 -1.43 0.63
CA ALA A 453 10.00 -2.76 1.19
C ALA A 453 11.16 -3.25 2.08
N SER A 454 12.42 -2.87 1.77
CA SER A 454 13.60 -3.26 2.55
C SER A 454 13.66 -2.61 3.93
N GLN A 455 12.94 -1.51 4.15
CA GLN A 455 12.96 -0.73 5.40
C GLN A 455 12.04 -1.30 6.48
N GLY A 456 11.25 -2.35 6.18
CA GLY A 456 10.38 -3.02 7.14
C GLY A 456 9.21 -2.14 7.60
N VAL A 457 8.53 -1.52 6.66
CA VAL A 457 7.41 -0.61 6.92
C VAL A 457 6.25 -1.35 7.59
N LYS A 458 5.68 -0.76 8.63
CA LYS A 458 4.51 -1.32 9.32
C LYS A 458 3.32 -1.40 8.36
N GLY A 459 2.70 -2.57 8.32
CA GLY A 459 1.54 -2.82 7.45
C GLY A 459 1.88 -3.47 6.11
N SER A 460 3.14 -3.42 5.65
CA SER A 460 3.55 -4.13 4.44
C SER A 460 3.34 -5.64 4.57
N VAL A 461 2.87 -6.26 3.50
CA VAL A 461 2.68 -7.74 3.45
C VAL A 461 3.96 -8.45 3.06
N THR A 462 4.96 -7.73 2.58
CA THR A 462 6.24 -8.26 2.12
C THR A 462 7.38 -7.29 2.37
N ASN A 463 8.58 -7.84 2.53
CA ASN A 463 9.82 -7.05 2.55
C ASN A 463 10.65 -7.29 1.26
N ALA A 464 10.03 -7.82 0.22
CA ALA A 464 10.69 -8.13 -1.03
C ALA A 464 10.81 -6.89 -1.93
N LEU A 465 11.95 -6.74 -2.58
CA LEU A 465 12.25 -5.65 -3.52
C LEU A 465 12.08 -6.07 -4.99
N ALA A 466 11.77 -7.35 -5.25
CA ALA A 466 11.53 -7.81 -6.61
C ALA A 466 10.14 -7.40 -7.09
N SER A 467 10.05 -7.06 -8.39
CA SER A 467 8.81 -6.63 -9.05
C SER A 467 8.51 -7.50 -10.26
N ALA A 468 7.25 -7.68 -10.58
CA ALA A 468 6.80 -8.47 -11.73
C ALA A 468 5.89 -7.65 -12.66
N PHE A 469 6.16 -7.71 -13.96
CA PHE A 469 5.37 -7.09 -15.01
C PHE A 469 4.90 -8.19 -15.99
N VAL A 470 3.62 -8.54 -15.92
CA VAL A 470 3.05 -9.65 -16.69
C VAL A 470 1.94 -9.17 -17.63
N GLY A 471 1.69 -9.89 -18.74
CA GLY A 471 0.58 -9.61 -19.67
C GLY A 471 0.99 -9.76 -21.13
N SER A 472 0.01 -9.68 -22.03
CA SER A 472 0.20 -9.87 -23.47
C SER A 472 1.08 -8.78 -24.11
N LEU A 473 1.55 -9.04 -25.31
CA LEU A 473 2.29 -8.07 -26.14
C LEU A 473 1.44 -6.81 -26.41
N GLY A 474 2.10 -5.65 -26.38
CA GLY A 474 1.43 -4.37 -26.64
C GLY A 474 0.57 -3.82 -25.50
N GLY A 475 0.49 -4.49 -24.33
CA GLY A 475 -0.30 -4.04 -23.19
C GLY A 475 0.31 -2.86 -22.41
N GLY A 476 1.59 -2.51 -22.64
CA GLY A 476 2.27 -1.41 -21.94
C GLY A 476 3.28 -1.84 -20.87
N LYS A 477 3.62 -3.13 -20.76
CA LYS A 477 4.60 -3.66 -19.77
C LYS A 477 5.94 -2.95 -19.81
N SER A 478 6.59 -2.95 -20.99
CA SER A 478 7.91 -2.34 -21.17
C SER A 478 7.87 -0.83 -20.91
N PHE A 479 6.78 -0.16 -21.29
CA PHE A 479 6.57 1.26 -20.99
C PHE A 479 6.53 1.52 -19.48
N ALA A 480 5.71 0.79 -18.75
CA ALA A 480 5.56 0.94 -17.31
C ALA A 480 6.86 0.64 -16.54
N ASN A 481 7.53 -0.45 -16.93
CA ASN A 481 8.83 -0.81 -16.39
C ASN A 481 9.88 0.28 -16.64
N ASN A 482 9.98 0.75 -17.90
CA ASN A 482 10.91 1.81 -18.28
C ASN A 482 10.65 3.12 -17.50
N LEU A 483 9.40 3.49 -17.31
CA LEU A 483 9.01 4.68 -16.54
C LEU A 483 9.47 4.58 -15.07
N ILE A 484 9.23 3.43 -14.43
CA ILE A 484 9.64 3.20 -13.03
C ILE A 484 11.16 3.19 -12.92
N VAL A 485 11.88 2.52 -13.82
CA VAL A 485 13.35 2.47 -13.81
C VAL A 485 13.94 3.86 -14.03
N TYR A 486 13.42 4.62 -15.00
CA TYR A 486 13.87 5.99 -15.29
C TYR A 486 13.75 6.88 -14.04
N TYR A 487 12.58 6.94 -13.41
CA TYR A 487 12.41 7.76 -12.22
C TYR A 487 13.21 7.23 -11.03
N ALA A 488 13.33 5.91 -10.86
CA ALA A 488 14.19 5.36 -9.82
C ALA A 488 15.65 5.80 -9.99
N VAL A 489 16.16 5.83 -11.22
CA VAL A 489 17.50 6.33 -11.55
C VAL A 489 17.63 7.83 -11.25
N LEU A 490 16.62 8.64 -11.58
CA LEU A 490 16.57 10.05 -11.20
C LEU A 490 16.60 10.24 -9.69
N TYR A 491 15.92 9.37 -8.92
CA TYR A 491 15.93 9.39 -7.46
C TYR A 491 17.25 8.88 -6.84
N GLY A 492 18.19 8.43 -7.68
CA GLY A 492 19.55 8.04 -7.26
C GLY A 492 19.81 6.55 -7.27
N ALA A 493 18.91 5.74 -7.78
CA ALA A 493 19.17 4.32 -7.98
C ALA A 493 20.22 4.10 -9.08
N GLN A 494 20.91 2.95 -9.00
CA GLN A 494 21.70 2.42 -10.10
C GLN A 494 20.93 1.27 -10.74
N ALA A 495 20.88 1.23 -12.07
CA ALA A 495 20.17 0.19 -12.81
C ALA A 495 21.06 -0.52 -13.83
N VAL A 496 20.85 -1.83 -13.94
CA VAL A 496 21.34 -2.67 -15.04
C VAL A 496 20.12 -3.28 -15.71
N ILE A 497 19.93 -2.97 -16.99
CA ILE A 497 18.87 -3.52 -17.83
C ILE A 497 19.49 -4.54 -18.77
N VAL A 498 18.99 -5.76 -18.75
CA VAL A 498 19.28 -6.78 -19.76
C VAL A 498 18.19 -6.68 -20.82
N ASP A 499 18.58 -6.21 -22.02
CA ASP A 499 17.70 -5.86 -23.13
C ASP A 499 17.99 -6.74 -24.36
N PRO A 500 17.46 -7.96 -24.43
CA PRO A 500 17.72 -8.89 -25.52
C PRO A 500 17.12 -8.47 -26.86
N LYS A 501 16.16 -7.56 -26.86
CA LYS A 501 15.51 -7.03 -28.05
C LYS A 501 16.14 -5.74 -28.58
N ALA A 502 17.10 -5.17 -27.87
CA ALA A 502 17.77 -3.91 -28.19
C ALA A 502 16.79 -2.70 -28.37
N GLU A 503 15.66 -2.71 -27.66
CA GLU A 503 14.63 -1.68 -27.77
C GLU A 503 15.09 -0.33 -27.20
N ARG A 504 16.08 -0.32 -26.28
CA ARG A 504 16.55 0.87 -25.56
C ARG A 504 17.81 1.52 -26.17
N GLY A 505 18.19 1.11 -27.37
CA GLY A 505 19.42 1.60 -28.03
C GLY A 505 19.45 3.12 -28.26
N ARG A 506 18.28 3.77 -28.34
CA ARG A 506 18.16 5.20 -28.60
C ARG A 506 18.00 6.07 -27.35
N TRP A 507 18.05 5.51 -26.15
CA TRP A 507 17.80 6.26 -24.92
C TRP A 507 18.80 7.41 -24.68
N LYS A 508 20.04 7.29 -25.15
CA LYS A 508 20.99 8.42 -25.11
C LYS A 508 20.55 9.64 -25.94
N GLU A 509 19.78 9.40 -27.01
CA GLU A 509 19.28 10.44 -27.90
C GLU A 509 17.93 10.99 -27.40
N THR A 510 17.07 10.10 -26.91
CA THR A 510 15.70 10.43 -26.51
C THR A 510 15.59 10.94 -25.07
N LEU A 511 16.61 10.73 -24.24
CA LEU A 511 16.72 11.18 -22.85
C LEU A 511 17.99 12.03 -22.66
N PRO A 512 18.09 13.20 -23.32
CA PRO A 512 19.32 14.01 -23.35
C PRO A 512 19.74 14.49 -21.96
N GLU A 513 18.79 14.73 -21.06
CA GLU A 513 19.01 15.26 -19.71
C GLU A 513 19.82 14.30 -18.81
N ILE A 514 19.72 12.97 -19.07
CA ILE A 514 20.45 11.94 -18.33
C ILE A 514 21.48 11.20 -19.20
N SER A 515 21.64 11.57 -20.46
CA SER A 515 22.49 10.88 -21.45
C SER A 515 23.92 10.64 -20.98
N HIS A 516 24.47 11.55 -20.15
CA HIS A 516 25.81 11.47 -19.59
C HIS A 516 25.94 10.37 -18.51
N GLU A 517 24.86 9.92 -17.90
CA GLU A 517 24.81 8.80 -16.93
C GLU A 517 24.19 7.53 -17.56
N ILE A 518 23.96 7.49 -18.87
CA ILE A 518 23.54 6.28 -19.58
C ILE A 518 24.78 5.61 -20.21
N ASN A 519 24.93 4.33 -19.95
CA ASN A 519 25.89 3.46 -20.63
C ASN A 519 25.13 2.38 -21.40
N ILE A 520 25.32 2.30 -22.71
CA ILE A 520 24.74 1.26 -23.57
C ILE A 520 25.87 0.41 -24.12
N VAL A 521 25.87 -0.87 -23.79
CA VAL A 521 26.80 -1.87 -24.29
C VAL A 521 26.03 -2.79 -25.23
N THR A 522 26.26 -2.66 -26.51
CA THR A 522 25.66 -3.53 -27.53
C THR A 522 26.65 -4.65 -27.86
N LEU A 523 26.27 -5.86 -27.51
CA LEU A 523 27.05 -7.07 -27.74
C LEU A 523 26.64 -7.65 -29.12
N THR A 524 27.52 -7.52 -30.09
CA THR A 524 27.38 -8.05 -31.45
C THR A 524 28.49 -9.04 -31.73
N SER A 525 28.36 -9.83 -32.75
CA SER A 525 29.44 -10.74 -33.25
C SER A 525 30.65 -10.02 -33.83
N ASP A 526 30.72 -8.68 -33.76
CA ASP A 526 31.86 -7.90 -34.24
C ASP A 526 33.15 -8.28 -33.47
N GLU A 527 34.29 -8.30 -34.14
CA GLU A 527 35.60 -8.63 -33.56
C GLU A 527 35.98 -7.77 -32.34
N LYS A 528 35.56 -6.49 -32.30
CA LYS A 528 35.79 -5.59 -31.16
C LYS A 528 35.15 -6.07 -29.86
N ASN A 529 34.11 -6.91 -29.96
CA ASN A 529 33.37 -7.45 -28.82
C ASN A 529 33.85 -8.83 -28.37
N LYS A 530 34.89 -9.35 -29.02
CA LYS A 530 35.44 -10.70 -28.80
C LYS A 530 35.82 -10.89 -27.33
N GLY A 531 35.26 -11.90 -26.67
CA GLY A 531 35.53 -12.28 -25.30
C GLY A 531 34.98 -11.36 -24.24
N LEU A 532 34.14 -10.38 -24.58
CA LEU A 532 33.57 -9.48 -23.57
C LEU A 532 32.72 -10.21 -22.52
N LEU A 533 32.12 -11.33 -22.87
CA LEU A 533 31.35 -12.17 -21.96
C LEU A 533 32.14 -13.38 -21.44
N ASP A 534 33.46 -13.47 -21.71
CA ASP A 534 34.29 -14.54 -21.15
C ASP A 534 34.26 -14.42 -19.60
N PRO A 535 33.99 -15.50 -18.85
CA PRO A 535 34.03 -15.50 -17.38
C PRO A 535 35.30 -14.89 -16.78
N TYR A 536 36.44 -15.08 -17.41
CA TYR A 536 37.74 -14.55 -16.97
C TYR A 536 37.93 -13.06 -17.28
N VAL A 537 37.12 -12.50 -18.15
CA VAL A 537 37.12 -11.06 -18.49
C VAL A 537 36.09 -10.30 -17.66
N ILE A 538 34.88 -10.85 -17.55
CA ILE A 538 33.78 -10.13 -16.94
C ILE A 538 33.84 -10.18 -15.38
N MET A 539 34.41 -11.26 -14.81
CA MET A 539 34.49 -11.41 -13.35
C MET A 539 35.83 -10.94 -12.83
N LYS A 540 35.80 -10.04 -11.83
CA LYS A 540 37.02 -9.48 -11.20
C LYS A 540 37.76 -10.49 -10.29
N ASN A 541 37.01 -11.41 -9.66
CA ASN A 541 37.60 -12.38 -8.71
C ASN A 541 37.89 -13.72 -9.43
N PRO A 542 39.11 -14.23 -9.39
CA PRO A 542 39.47 -15.50 -10.03
C PRO A 542 38.62 -16.72 -9.63
N LYS A 543 38.16 -16.77 -8.36
CA LYS A 543 37.31 -17.87 -7.90
C LYS A 543 35.92 -17.82 -8.52
N ASP A 544 35.40 -16.61 -8.69
CA ASP A 544 34.09 -16.42 -9.31
C ASP A 544 34.15 -16.68 -10.82
N SER A 545 35.29 -16.30 -11.47
CA SER A 545 35.54 -16.66 -12.85
C SER A 545 35.63 -18.18 -13.04
N GLU A 546 36.37 -18.91 -12.14
CA GLU A 546 36.44 -20.38 -12.17
C GLU A 546 35.07 -21.02 -12.06
N SER A 547 34.24 -20.55 -11.09
CA SER A 547 32.90 -21.08 -10.90
C SER A 547 32.02 -20.86 -12.12
N LEU A 548 32.00 -19.64 -12.66
CA LEU A 548 31.22 -19.30 -13.85
C LEU A 548 31.72 -20.07 -15.09
N ALA A 549 33.02 -20.24 -15.28
CA ALA A 549 33.59 -21.05 -16.37
C ALA A 549 33.14 -22.52 -16.28
N ILE A 550 33.12 -23.09 -15.05
CA ILE A 550 32.58 -24.43 -14.82
C ILE A 550 31.09 -24.48 -15.21
N ASP A 551 30.29 -23.53 -14.73
CA ASP A 551 28.85 -23.51 -14.99
C ASP A 551 28.54 -23.41 -16.51
N ILE A 552 29.26 -22.58 -17.24
CA ILE A 552 29.10 -22.38 -18.69
C ILE A 552 29.54 -23.61 -19.47
N LEU A 553 30.74 -24.11 -19.22
CA LEU A 553 31.27 -25.24 -19.99
C LEU A 553 30.53 -26.55 -19.68
N THR A 554 30.05 -26.75 -18.44
CA THR A 554 29.20 -27.89 -18.12
C THR A 554 27.81 -27.75 -18.77
N PHE A 555 27.27 -26.53 -18.82
CA PHE A 555 26.02 -26.27 -19.52
C PHE A 555 26.14 -26.57 -21.04
N LEU A 556 27.17 -26.02 -21.71
CA LEU A 556 27.35 -26.18 -23.15
C LEU A 556 27.66 -27.65 -23.55
N THR A 557 28.49 -28.35 -22.76
CA THR A 557 28.92 -29.72 -23.09
C THR A 557 27.98 -30.80 -22.60
N GLY A 558 27.02 -30.46 -21.72
CA GLY A 558 26.19 -31.46 -21.03
C GLY A 558 26.94 -32.32 -20.00
N ILE A 559 28.22 -32.02 -19.70
CA ILE A 559 29.02 -32.75 -18.72
C ILE A 559 28.50 -32.45 -17.32
N SER A 560 27.87 -33.43 -16.67
CA SER A 560 27.35 -33.28 -15.32
C SER A 560 28.47 -33.44 -14.26
N SER A 561 28.35 -32.75 -13.13
CA SER A 561 29.22 -32.96 -11.96
C SER A 561 29.20 -34.39 -11.43
N ARG A 562 28.25 -35.22 -11.88
CA ARG A 562 28.15 -36.66 -11.55
C ARG A 562 28.89 -37.53 -12.53
N ASP A 563 29.45 -36.97 -13.62
CA ASP A 563 30.30 -37.68 -14.56
C ASP A 563 31.70 -37.84 -13.96
N GLY A 564 31.98 -39.04 -13.44
CA GLY A 564 33.19 -39.33 -12.73
C GLY A 564 34.46 -39.33 -13.60
N GLU A 565 34.34 -39.39 -14.92
CA GLU A 565 35.45 -39.45 -15.86
C GLU A 565 35.72 -38.09 -16.51
N ARG A 566 34.69 -37.47 -17.13
CA ARG A 566 34.87 -36.23 -17.92
C ARG A 566 34.93 -34.99 -17.05
N PHE A 567 34.10 -34.90 -16.01
CA PHE A 567 34.05 -33.69 -15.16
C PHE A 567 35.37 -33.37 -14.46
N PRO A 568 36.10 -34.34 -13.84
CA PRO A 568 37.42 -34.06 -13.24
C PRO A 568 38.43 -33.51 -14.22
N ILE A 569 38.46 -34.00 -15.46
CA ILE A 569 39.37 -33.56 -16.54
C ILE A 569 39.04 -32.09 -16.88
N LEU A 570 37.75 -31.80 -17.18
CA LEU A 570 37.31 -30.44 -17.49
C LEU A 570 37.62 -29.46 -16.35
N ARG A 571 37.34 -29.86 -15.12
CA ARG A 571 37.59 -29.01 -13.95
C ARG A 571 39.10 -28.76 -13.72
N LYS A 572 39.94 -29.75 -13.97
CA LYS A 572 41.40 -29.62 -13.87
C LYS A 572 41.95 -28.59 -14.87
N ALA A 573 41.47 -28.64 -16.14
CA ALA A 573 41.85 -27.68 -17.18
C ALA A 573 41.38 -26.25 -16.84
N ILE A 574 40.12 -26.07 -16.40
CA ILE A 574 39.61 -24.78 -15.95
C ILE A 574 40.45 -24.21 -14.81
N ARG A 575 40.84 -25.04 -13.82
CA ARG A 575 41.63 -24.62 -12.69
C ARG A 575 43.06 -24.25 -13.09
N ALA A 576 43.67 -24.94 -14.03
CA ALA A 576 44.97 -24.62 -14.60
C ALA A 576 44.96 -23.23 -15.24
N VAL A 577 43.98 -22.94 -16.07
CA VAL A 577 43.76 -21.61 -16.68
C VAL A 577 43.50 -20.54 -15.64
N THR A 578 42.71 -20.81 -14.60
CA THR A 578 42.45 -19.84 -13.52
C THR A 578 43.71 -19.39 -12.81
N ASN A 579 44.67 -20.28 -12.68
CA ASN A 579 45.99 -20.01 -12.04
C ASN A 579 47.05 -19.48 -13.01
N SER A 580 46.77 -19.37 -14.31
CA SER A 580 47.70 -18.85 -15.31
C SER A 580 47.72 -17.33 -15.36
N GLU A 581 48.75 -16.74 -15.97
CA GLU A 581 48.82 -15.29 -16.19
C GLU A 581 47.84 -14.83 -17.26
N VAL A 582 47.64 -15.62 -18.31
CA VAL A 582 46.69 -15.34 -19.42
C VAL A 582 45.52 -16.29 -19.27
N ARG A 583 44.32 -15.70 -19.10
CA ARG A 583 43.10 -16.42 -18.79
C ARG A 583 42.04 -16.19 -19.85
N GLY A 584 41.31 -17.24 -20.22
CA GLY A 584 40.22 -17.18 -21.17
C GLY A 584 39.67 -18.56 -21.49
N LEU A 585 38.43 -18.66 -21.95
CA LEU A 585 37.80 -19.95 -22.27
C LEU A 585 38.52 -20.68 -23.42
N MET A 586 39.14 -19.97 -24.38
CA MET A 586 39.98 -20.60 -25.40
C MET A 586 41.20 -21.32 -24.81
N LYS A 587 41.75 -20.77 -23.74
CA LYS A 587 42.88 -21.40 -23.03
C LYS A 587 42.49 -22.70 -22.34
N VAL A 588 41.21 -22.89 -21.98
CA VAL A 588 40.75 -24.18 -21.45
C VAL A 588 40.80 -25.27 -22.53
N ILE A 589 40.47 -24.94 -23.78
CA ILE A 589 40.62 -25.88 -24.90
C ILE A 589 42.10 -26.27 -25.10
N GLU A 590 42.98 -25.27 -25.09
CA GLU A 590 44.44 -25.52 -25.22
C GLU A 590 44.92 -26.43 -24.08
N GLU A 591 44.54 -26.17 -22.85
CA GLU A 591 44.95 -26.95 -21.69
C GLU A 591 44.44 -28.42 -21.75
N LEU A 592 43.20 -28.62 -22.22
CA LEU A 592 42.65 -29.95 -22.47
C LEU A 592 43.41 -30.71 -23.53
N ARG A 593 43.94 -30.04 -24.58
CA ARG A 593 44.80 -30.62 -25.63
C ARG A 593 46.22 -30.97 -25.14
N VAL A 594 46.74 -30.18 -24.21
CA VAL A 594 48.05 -30.47 -23.55
C VAL A 594 48.00 -31.77 -22.73
N GLU A 595 46.87 -32.11 -22.10
CA GLU A 595 46.67 -33.36 -21.35
C GLU A 595 46.68 -34.60 -22.25
N ASN A 596 46.33 -34.44 -23.52
CA ASN A 596 46.46 -35.42 -24.65
C ASN A 596 45.93 -36.84 -24.33
N THR A 597 44.85 -36.98 -23.60
CA THR A 597 44.11 -38.23 -23.42
C THR A 597 42.93 -38.30 -24.40
N PRO A 598 42.45 -39.51 -24.79
CA PRO A 598 41.26 -39.59 -25.66
C PRO A 598 40.05 -38.86 -25.15
N LEU A 599 39.84 -38.84 -23.80
CA LEU A 599 38.73 -38.13 -23.18
C LEU A 599 38.95 -36.62 -23.16
N SER A 600 40.17 -36.14 -22.82
CA SER A 600 40.44 -34.70 -22.84
C SER A 600 40.36 -34.09 -24.25
N THR A 601 40.87 -34.84 -25.26
CA THR A 601 40.72 -34.44 -26.67
C THR A 601 39.25 -34.38 -27.12
N SER A 602 38.47 -35.38 -26.77
CA SER A 602 37.04 -35.39 -27.07
C SER A 602 36.26 -34.20 -26.42
N ILE A 603 36.61 -33.85 -25.17
CA ILE A 603 36.05 -32.70 -24.48
C ILE A 603 36.47 -31.40 -25.20
N ALA A 604 37.76 -31.29 -25.56
CA ALA A 604 38.29 -30.13 -26.27
C ALA A 604 37.58 -29.92 -27.60
N ASP A 605 37.48 -31.00 -28.42
CA ASP A 605 36.79 -30.96 -29.73
C ASP A 605 35.31 -30.57 -29.59
N HIS A 606 34.62 -31.04 -28.55
CA HIS A 606 33.25 -30.69 -28.28
C HIS A 606 33.12 -29.19 -27.93
N ILE A 607 33.96 -28.65 -27.06
CA ILE A 607 33.94 -27.22 -26.73
C ILE A 607 34.35 -26.39 -27.94
N GLU A 608 35.36 -26.83 -28.74
CA GLU A 608 35.78 -26.11 -29.93
C GLU A 608 34.67 -26.02 -30.99
N SER A 609 33.83 -27.03 -31.12
CA SER A 609 32.70 -27.01 -32.07
C SER A 609 31.70 -25.84 -31.83
N PHE A 610 31.61 -25.29 -30.60
CA PHE A 610 30.85 -24.07 -30.35
C PHE A 610 31.56 -22.83 -30.87
N THR A 611 32.91 -22.82 -30.96
CA THR A 611 33.66 -21.63 -31.37
C THR A 611 33.58 -21.36 -32.89
N ASP A 612 33.05 -22.30 -33.70
CA ASP A 612 32.85 -22.14 -35.11
C ASP A 612 31.68 -21.14 -35.43
N TYR A 613 30.91 -20.76 -34.45
CA TYR A 613 29.83 -19.78 -34.60
C TYR A 613 30.35 -18.37 -34.28
N ASP A 614 30.17 -17.42 -35.17
CA ASP A 614 30.57 -16.02 -34.99
C ASP A 614 30.07 -15.42 -33.67
N PHE A 615 28.86 -15.79 -33.26
CA PHE A 615 28.25 -15.34 -32.02
C PHE A 615 28.97 -15.85 -30.77
N ALA A 616 29.60 -17.02 -30.84
CA ALA A 616 30.40 -17.59 -29.73
C ALA A 616 31.63 -16.76 -29.42
N HIS A 617 32.12 -15.93 -30.34
CA HIS A 617 33.25 -15.04 -30.11
C HIS A 617 33.03 -14.14 -28.87
N LEU A 618 31.82 -13.83 -28.51
CA LEU A 618 31.52 -13.06 -27.30
C LEU A 618 31.94 -13.80 -25.99
N LEU A 619 31.81 -15.14 -25.98
CA LEU A 619 32.15 -15.97 -24.80
C LEU A 619 33.60 -16.42 -24.75
N PHE A 620 34.19 -16.68 -25.92
CA PHE A 620 35.50 -17.33 -25.99
C PHE A 620 36.63 -16.33 -26.25
N SER A 621 37.42 -16.02 -25.20
CA SER A 621 38.57 -15.13 -25.25
C SER A 621 39.88 -15.89 -25.19
N ASN A 622 40.91 -15.36 -25.85
CA ASN A 622 42.33 -15.78 -25.69
C ASN A 622 43.04 -15.09 -24.52
N GLY A 623 42.30 -14.32 -23.72
CA GLY A 623 42.83 -13.57 -22.60
C GLY A 623 43.24 -12.12 -22.91
N TYR A 624 43.12 -11.70 -24.19
CA TYR A 624 43.33 -10.32 -24.61
C TYR A 624 42.01 -9.75 -25.11
N VAL A 625 41.51 -8.71 -24.42
CA VAL A 625 40.25 -8.05 -24.77
C VAL A 625 40.51 -6.55 -24.85
N GLU A 626 40.05 -5.93 -25.92
CA GLU A 626 40.25 -4.49 -26.15
C GLU A 626 39.43 -3.60 -25.23
N GLN A 627 38.26 -4.09 -24.79
CA GLN A 627 37.30 -3.35 -23.98
C GLN A 627 36.79 -4.22 -22.81
N SER A 628 36.36 -3.59 -21.73
CA SER A 628 35.70 -4.25 -20.61
C SER A 628 34.34 -3.62 -20.36
N ILE A 629 33.38 -4.42 -19.91
CA ILE A 629 32.04 -3.91 -19.54
C ILE A 629 32.19 -3.18 -18.20
N SER A 630 31.91 -1.88 -18.21
CA SER A 630 31.85 -1.06 -17.00
C SER A 630 30.39 -0.76 -16.61
N LEU A 631 30.05 -0.90 -15.35
CA LEU A 631 28.72 -0.55 -14.78
C LEU A 631 28.80 0.66 -13.84
N GLU A 632 29.65 1.63 -14.16
CA GLU A 632 29.93 2.81 -13.30
C GLU A 632 28.88 3.91 -13.44
N LYS A 633 28.07 3.89 -14.51
CA LYS A 633 26.99 4.84 -14.72
C LYS A 633 25.75 4.48 -13.91
N GLN A 634 24.89 5.47 -13.68
CA GLN A 634 23.64 5.21 -12.97
C GLN A 634 22.69 4.30 -13.76
N LEU A 635 22.70 4.39 -15.09
CA LEU A 635 21.87 3.55 -15.95
C LEU A 635 22.77 2.79 -16.94
N ASN A 636 22.79 1.47 -16.83
CA ASN A 636 23.57 0.59 -17.70
C ASN A 636 22.62 -0.35 -18.44
N ILE A 637 22.73 -0.37 -19.75
CA ILE A 637 21.89 -1.17 -20.65
C ILE A 637 22.81 -2.14 -21.39
N ILE A 638 22.58 -3.43 -21.22
CA ILE A 638 23.30 -4.50 -21.89
C ILE A 638 22.38 -5.07 -22.95
N GLN A 639 22.67 -4.77 -24.20
CA GLN A 639 21.94 -5.28 -25.37
C GLN A 639 22.75 -6.41 -25.97
N VAL A 640 22.10 -7.54 -26.24
CA VAL A 640 22.70 -8.67 -26.91
C VAL A 640 21.98 -8.86 -28.24
N ALA A 641 22.59 -8.37 -29.31
CA ALA A 641 22.04 -8.55 -30.65
C ALA A 641 22.08 -10.03 -31.05
N ASP A 642 21.19 -10.44 -31.91
CA ASP A 642 21.14 -11.76 -32.52
C ASP A 642 20.97 -12.97 -31.57
N LEU A 643 20.46 -12.74 -30.35
CA LEU A 643 20.07 -13.84 -29.44
C LEU A 643 18.96 -14.68 -30.10
N VAL A 644 19.20 -15.98 -30.21
CA VAL A 644 18.19 -16.96 -30.58
C VAL A 644 17.75 -17.69 -29.33
N LEU A 645 16.57 -17.33 -28.81
CA LEU A 645 16.05 -17.90 -27.58
C LEU A 645 15.15 -19.10 -27.88
N PRO A 646 15.26 -20.20 -27.10
CA PRO A 646 14.40 -21.35 -27.32
C PRO A 646 12.93 -21.01 -27.04
N ASP A 647 12.03 -21.64 -27.75
CA ASP A 647 10.60 -21.55 -27.44
C ASP A 647 10.27 -22.17 -26.08
N LYS A 648 9.22 -21.68 -25.43
CA LYS A 648 8.82 -22.11 -24.10
C LYS A 648 8.56 -23.62 -23.98
N GLU A 649 8.11 -24.23 -25.06
CA GLU A 649 7.76 -25.66 -25.11
C GLU A 649 8.92 -26.56 -25.52
N THR A 650 10.06 -25.98 -25.95
CA THR A 650 11.24 -26.75 -26.38
C THR A 650 11.93 -27.35 -25.16
N SER A 651 12.16 -28.65 -25.16
CA SER A 651 12.93 -29.32 -24.11
C SER A 651 14.43 -28.99 -24.24
N PHE A 652 15.15 -28.99 -23.12
CA PHE A 652 16.59 -28.68 -23.10
C PHE A 652 17.41 -29.56 -24.06
N GLU A 653 16.99 -30.82 -24.27
CA GLU A 653 17.66 -31.78 -25.15
C GLU A 653 17.47 -31.44 -26.63
N GLU A 654 16.50 -30.60 -26.97
CA GLU A 654 16.17 -30.18 -28.34
C GLU A 654 16.77 -28.81 -28.70
N TYR A 655 17.48 -28.14 -27.77
CA TYR A 655 18.09 -26.86 -28.02
C TYR A 655 19.11 -26.92 -29.13
N THR A 656 18.99 -26.03 -30.08
CA THR A 656 20.01 -25.81 -31.11
C THR A 656 21.30 -25.23 -30.53
N THR A 657 22.38 -25.34 -31.22
CA THR A 657 23.69 -24.77 -30.80
C THR A 657 23.60 -23.26 -30.51
N MET A 658 22.85 -22.52 -31.36
CA MET A 658 22.63 -21.08 -31.16
C MET A 658 21.81 -20.76 -29.92
N GLU A 659 20.79 -21.55 -29.62
CA GLU A 659 20.02 -21.43 -28.40
C GLU A 659 20.85 -21.72 -27.14
N LEU A 660 21.68 -22.79 -27.19
CA LEU A 660 22.61 -23.09 -26.09
C LEU A 660 23.60 -21.94 -25.83
N LEU A 661 24.19 -21.37 -26.86
CA LEU A 661 25.10 -20.22 -26.75
C LEU A 661 24.38 -18.99 -26.21
N SER A 662 23.17 -18.71 -26.72
CA SER A 662 22.38 -17.58 -26.27
C SER A 662 22.03 -17.67 -24.78
N VAL A 663 21.61 -18.85 -24.34
CA VAL A 663 21.31 -19.09 -22.91
C VAL A 663 22.56 -19.00 -22.06
N ALA A 664 23.70 -19.53 -22.54
CA ALA A 664 25.01 -19.42 -21.85
C ALA A 664 25.41 -17.95 -21.63
N MET A 665 25.22 -17.10 -22.66
CA MET A 665 25.50 -15.64 -22.54
C MET A 665 24.59 -14.97 -21.52
N LEU A 666 23.32 -15.31 -21.52
CA LEU A 666 22.37 -14.78 -20.52
C LEU A 666 22.74 -15.19 -19.09
N ILE A 667 23.25 -16.42 -18.88
CA ILE A 667 23.75 -16.87 -17.58
C ILE A 667 24.96 -16.01 -17.14
N VAL A 668 25.89 -15.72 -18.04
CA VAL A 668 27.03 -14.85 -17.77
C VAL A 668 26.60 -13.46 -17.36
N ILE A 669 25.72 -12.83 -18.15
CA ILE A 669 25.22 -11.47 -17.91
C ILE A 669 24.47 -11.40 -16.55
N SER A 670 23.66 -12.41 -16.25
CA SER A 670 22.93 -12.45 -14.97
C SER A 670 23.85 -12.68 -13.78
N THR A 671 24.94 -13.44 -13.94
CA THR A 671 25.96 -13.61 -12.89
C THR A 671 26.72 -12.31 -12.65
N PHE A 672 27.02 -11.57 -13.73
CA PHE A 672 27.58 -10.23 -13.65
C PHE A 672 26.66 -9.22 -12.94
N ALA A 673 25.35 -9.32 -13.22
CA ALA A 673 24.34 -8.54 -12.50
C ALA A 673 24.30 -8.88 -11.00
N LEU A 674 24.57 -10.14 -10.63
CA LEU A 674 24.70 -10.53 -9.22
C LEU A 674 25.91 -9.86 -8.55
N ASP A 675 27.05 -9.77 -9.24
CA ASP A 675 28.23 -9.03 -8.76
C ASP A 675 27.92 -7.53 -8.59
N PHE A 676 27.17 -6.95 -9.53
CA PHE A 676 26.72 -5.56 -9.45
C PHE A 676 25.91 -5.28 -8.18
N ILE A 677 24.98 -6.14 -7.78
CA ILE A 677 24.18 -5.90 -6.57
C ILE A 677 24.99 -5.99 -5.28
N HIS A 678 26.14 -6.68 -5.30
CA HIS A 678 27.02 -6.78 -4.14
C HIS A 678 27.91 -5.55 -3.91
N THR A 679 27.84 -4.52 -4.75
CA THR A 679 28.54 -3.24 -4.57
C THR A 679 27.96 -2.44 -3.36
N ASP A 680 28.04 -1.13 -3.37
CA ASP A 680 27.60 -0.26 -2.27
C ASP A 680 26.10 -0.49 -1.88
N ARG A 681 25.87 -0.91 -0.63
CA ARG A 681 24.53 -1.18 -0.10
C ARG A 681 23.69 0.08 0.23
N SER A 682 24.35 1.23 0.32
CA SER A 682 23.64 2.49 0.58
C SER A 682 22.82 2.96 -0.63
N ILE A 683 23.19 2.50 -1.83
CA ILE A 683 22.51 2.85 -3.08
C ILE A 683 21.48 1.75 -3.42
N PHE A 684 20.26 2.16 -3.71
CA PHE A 684 19.26 1.24 -4.26
C PHE A 684 19.66 0.82 -5.67
N LYS A 685 19.58 -0.47 -5.96
CA LYS A 685 19.94 -1.02 -7.25
C LYS A 685 18.78 -1.74 -7.90
N ILE A 686 18.72 -1.69 -9.21
CA ILE A 686 17.73 -2.40 -10.02
C ILE A 686 18.47 -3.29 -11.03
N VAL A 687 18.10 -4.56 -11.03
CA VAL A 687 18.43 -5.51 -12.10
C VAL A 687 17.14 -5.80 -12.86
N ASP A 688 17.04 -5.28 -14.05
CA ASP A 688 15.87 -5.41 -14.92
C ASP A 688 16.11 -6.51 -15.96
N LEU A 689 15.31 -7.56 -15.90
CA LEU A 689 15.38 -8.71 -16.79
C LEU A 689 14.19 -8.66 -17.75
N ASP A 690 14.41 -8.06 -18.91
CA ASP A 690 13.41 -8.07 -19.97
C ASP A 690 13.39 -9.46 -20.64
N GLU A 691 12.20 -9.93 -21.07
CA GLU A 691 11.98 -11.31 -21.53
C GLU A 691 12.45 -12.36 -20.50
N ALA A 692 12.10 -12.15 -19.21
CA ALA A 692 12.58 -12.97 -18.10
C ALA A 692 12.27 -14.48 -18.25
N TRP A 693 11.27 -14.84 -19.04
CA TRP A 693 10.90 -16.23 -19.30
C TRP A 693 12.07 -17.06 -19.83
N SER A 694 12.91 -16.49 -20.69
CA SER A 694 14.05 -17.16 -21.28
C SER A 694 15.08 -17.64 -20.24
N PHE A 695 15.25 -16.87 -19.18
CA PHE A 695 16.07 -17.26 -18.03
C PHE A 695 15.39 -18.28 -17.13
N LEU A 696 14.10 -18.09 -16.90
CA LEU A 696 13.35 -18.87 -15.92
C LEU A 696 13.02 -20.28 -16.41
N GLN A 697 13.15 -20.56 -17.70
CA GLN A 697 12.99 -21.91 -18.24
C GLN A 697 14.16 -22.83 -17.90
N VAL A 698 15.38 -22.30 -17.83
CA VAL A 698 16.60 -23.07 -17.61
C VAL A 698 16.86 -23.21 -16.11
N ALA A 699 17.24 -24.40 -15.64
CA ALA A 699 17.48 -24.67 -14.21
C ALA A 699 18.53 -23.74 -13.60
N GLN A 700 19.59 -23.42 -14.34
CA GLN A 700 20.65 -22.48 -13.95
C GLN A 700 20.08 -21.05 -13.81
N GLY A 701 19.29 -20.60 -14.78
CA GLY A 701 18.64 -19.29 -14.76
C GLY A 701 17.65 -19.14 -13.61
N LYS A 702 16.81 -20.17 -13.34
CA LYS A 702 15.94 -20.19 -12.13
C LYS A 702 16.75 -20.05 -10.84
N THR A 703 17.82 -20.84 -10.71
CA THR A 703 18.68 -20.80 -9.53
C THR A 703 19.30 -19.43 -9.34
N LEU A 704 19.77 -18.81 -10.42
CA LEU A 704 20.39 -17.49 -10.41
C LEU A 704 19.38 -16.39 -10.08
N SER A 705 18.20 -16.41 -10.73
CA SER A 705 17.10 -15.47 -10.43
C SER A 705 16.70 -15.53 -8.95
N MET A 706 16.64 -16.74 -8.38
CA MET A 706 16.37 -16.93 -6.96
C MET A 706 17.49 -16.41 -6.06
N LYS A 707 18.76 -16.54 -6.47
CA LYS A 707 19.90 -15.94 -5.76
C LYS A 707 19.81 -14.42 -5.79
N LEU A 708 19.52 -13.82 -6.96
CA LEU A 708 19.32 -12.37 -7.13
C LEU A 708 18.22 -11.84 -6.20
N VAL A 709 17.04 -12.47 -6.23
CA VAL A 709 15.91 -12.05 -5.39
C VAL A 709 16.23 -12.17 -3.89
N ARG A 710 16.86 -13.26 -3.46
CA ARG A 710 17.24 -13.45 -2.05
C ARG A 710 18.33 -12.49 -1.59
N ALA A 711 19.34 -12.27 -2.43
CA ALA A 711 20.41 -11.34 -2.13
C ALA A 711 19.92 -9.89 -2.16
N GLY A 712 18.96 -9.59 -3.03
CA GLY A 712 18.42 -8.24 -3.27
C GLY A 712 18.04 -7.52 -1.98
N ARG A 713 17.26 -8.16 -1.10
CA ARG A 713 16.88 -7.56 0.18
C ARG A 713 18.07 -7.14 1.05
N ALA A 714 19.07 -8.03 1.18
CA ALA A 714 20.24 -7.77 2.01
C ALA A 714 21.18 -6.72 1.40
N MET A 715 21.12 -6.56 0.07
CA MET A 715 21.98 -5.70 -0.73
C MET A 715 21.29 -4.43 -1.22
N ASN A 716 20.05 -4.16 -0.75
CA ASN A 716 19.23 -3.04 -1.19
C ASN A 716 19.06 -3.02 -2.73
N ALA A 717 18.65 -4.15 -3.31
CA ALA A 717 18.50 -4.32 -4.75
C ALA A 717 17.15 -4.96 -5.12
N GLY A 718 16.47 -4.38 -6.08
CA GLY A 718 15.25 -4.91 -6.72
C GLY A 718 15.59 -5.69 -7.98
N VAL A 719 14.88 -6.79 -8.21
CA VAL A 719 14.94 -7.54 -9.46
C VAL A 719 13.60 -7.41 -10.15
N TYR A 720 13.59 -6.87 -11.36
CA TYR A 720 12.40 -6.64 -12.15
C TYR A 720 12.28 -7.71 -13.22
N PHE A 721 11.16 -8.42 -13.23
CA PHE A 721 10.86 -9.47 -14.19
C PHE A 721 9.79 -8.97 -15.14
N VAL A 722 10.13 -8.81 -16.40
CA VAL A 722 9.16 -8.48 -17.46
C VAL A 722 8.94 -9.74 -18.28
N THR A 723 7.71 -10.25 -18.27
CA THR A 723 7.35 -11.51 -18.95
C THR A 723 5.95 -11.46 -19.55
N GLN A 724 5.68 -12.34 -20.52
CA GLN A 724 4.38 -12.40 -21.19
C GLN A 724 3.38 -13.26 -20.41
N ASN A 725 3.85 -14.26 -19.66
CA ASN A 725 2.98 -15.20 -18.96
C ASN A 725 3.24 -15.21 -17.47
N THR A 726 2.17 -15.32 -16.69
CA THR A 726 2.22 -15.44 -15.24
C THR A 726 2.86 -16.76 -14.79
N ASP A 727 2.72 -17.83 -15.59
CA ASP A 727 3.30 -19.15 -15.29
C ASP A 727 4.80 -19.12 -15.03
N ASP A 728 5.53 -18.22 -15.68
CA ASP A 728 6.97 -18.08 -15.50
C ASP A 728 7.37 -17.69 -14.07
N LEU A 729 6.44 -17.06 -13.32
CA LEU A 729 6.63 -16.54 -11.98
C LEU A 729 5.89 -17.32 -10.90
N LEU A 730 5.24 -18.44 -11.24
CA LEU A 730 4.43 -19.23 -10.29
C LEU A 730 5.26 -20.13 -9.36
N ASP A 731 6.58 -20.25 -9.53
CA ASP A 731 7.41 -20.92 -8.52
C ASP A 731 7.16 -20.29 -7.15
N GLU A 732 6.73 -21.10 -6.14
CA GLU A 732 6.32 -20.59 -4.83
C GLU A 732 7.41 -19.74 -4.14
N LYS A 733 8.68 -20.08 -4.36
CA LYS A 733 9.78 -19.33 -3.76
C LYS A 733 9.99 -17.98 -4.44
N LEU A 734 9.71 -17.89 -5.74
CA LEU A 734 9.77 -16.62 -6.48
C LEU A 734 8.54 -15.77 -6.15
N LYS A 735 7.34 -16.35 -6.27
CA LYS A 735 6.06 -15.69 -5.99
C LYS A 735 6.03 -15.00 -4.63
N ASN A 736 6.51 -15.69 -3.59
CA ASN A 736 6.52 -15.18 -2.21
C ASN A 736 7.57 -14.08 -1.96
N ASN A 737 8.44 -13.82 -2.92
CA ASN A 737 9.47 -12.79 -2.84
C ASN A 737 9.26 -11.64 -3.83
N LEU A 738 8.07 -11.49 -4.37
CA LEU A 738 7.66 -10.36 -5.21
C LEU A 738 6.95 -9.31 -4.34
N GLY A 739 7.42 -8.07 -4.41
CA GLY A 739 6.87 -6.93 -3.67
C GLY A 739 5.76 -6.23 -4.44
N LEU A 740 6.10 -5.70 -5.60
CA LEU A 740 5.17 -5.04 -6.51
C LEU A 740 4.81 -5.97 -7.65
N LYS A 741 3.54 -5.98 -8.04
CA LYS A 741 3.08 -6.78 -9.17
C LYS A 741 2.23 -5.91 -10.08
N PHE A 742 2.45 -6.04 -11.38
CA PHE A 742 1.74 -5.32 -12.43
C PHE A 742 1.26 -6.31 -13.47
N ALA A 743 -0.06 -6.37 -13.71
CA ALA A 743 -0.64 -7.20 -14.74
C ALA A 743 -1.36 -6.35 -15.76
N PHE A 744 -0.95 -6.48 -17.01
CA PHE A 744 -1.53 -5.80 -18.15
C PHE A 744 -2.55 -6.70 -18.84
N ARG A 745 -3.26 -6.15 -19.83
CA ARG A 745 -4.32 -6.85 -20.55
C ARG A 745 -3.91 -8.27 -20.96
N SER A 746 -4.79 -9.22 -20.74
CA SER A 746 -4.74 -10.57 -21.31
C SER A 746 -6.10 -10.92 -21.90
N THR A 747 -6.10 -11.67 -23.01
CA THR A 747 -7.32 -12.13 -23.69
C THR A 747 -7.62 -13.61 -23.45
N ASP A 748 -6.62 -14.38 -23.07
CA ASP A 748 -6.78 -15.80 -22.74
C ASP A 748 -7.40 -16.00 -21.35
N LEU A 749 -8.50 -16.73 -21.25
CA LEU A 749 -9.23 -16.92 -20.01
C LEU A 749 -8.40 -17.68 -18.94
N ASN A 750 -7.60 -18.67 -19.37
CA ASN A 750 -6.78 -19.42 -18.42
C ASN A 750 -5.66 -18.55 -17.84
N GLU A 751 -5.02 -17.72 -18.69
CA GLU A 751 -4.02 -16.76 -18.23
C GLU A 751 -4.63 -15.69 -17.33
N ILE A 752 -5.84 -15.21 -17.64
CA ILE A 752 -6.59 -14.29 -16.78
C ILE A 752 -6.80 -14.89 -15.38
N LYS A 753 -7.29 -16.13 -15.30
CA LYS A 753 -7.51 -16.83 -14.02
C LYS A 753 -6.21 -17.02 -13.23
N LYS A 754 -5.12 -17.42 -13.89
CA LYS A 754 -3.81 -17.57 -13.25
C LYS A 754 -3.28 -16.22 -12.73
N THR A 755 -3.44 -15.18 -13.51
CA THR A 755 -3.03 -13.82 -13.13
C THR A 755 -3.82 -13.32 -11.93
N LEU A 756 -5.14 -13.46 -11.91
CA LEU A 756 -5.96 -13.10 -10.75
C LEU A 756 -5.54 -13.89 -9.50
N ALA A 757 -5.34 -15.20 -9.62
CA ALA A 757 -4.83 -16.02 -8.51
C ALA A 757 -3.42 -15.60 -8.04
N PHE A 758 -2.55 -15.16 -8.95
CA PHE A 758 -1.23 -14.62 -8.63
C PHE A 758 -1.30 -13.32 -7.83
N PHE A 759 -2.34 -12.51 -8.05
CA PHE A 759 -2.64 -11.29 -7.28
C PHE A 759 -3.41 -11.55 -5.99
N GLY A 760 -3.84 -12.80 -5.74
CA GLY A 760 -4.66 -13.16 -4.58
C GLY A 760 -6.11 -12.70 -4.73
N VAL A 761 -6.56 -12.45 -5.95
CA VAL A 761 -7.93 -12.08 -6.33
C VAL A 761 -8.67 -13.34 -6.77
N ASP A 762 -9.98 -13.40 -6.52
CA ASP A 762 -10.79 -14.55 -6.92
C ASP A 762 -10.75 -14.73 -8.45
N PRO A 763 -10.19 -15.85 -8.94
CA PRO A 763 -10.08 -16.12 -10.36
C PRO A 763 -11.40 -16.53 -11.03
N GLU A 764 -12.41 -16.94 -10.24
CA GLU A 764 -13.71 -17.40 -10.77
C GLU A 764 -14.74 -16.26 -10.84
N ASP A 765 -14.48 -15.11 -10.23
CA ASP A 765 -15.35 -13.93 -10.32
C ASP A 765 -15.30 -13.32 -11.73
N GLU A 766 -16.46 -13.33 -12.41
CA GLU A 766 -16.60 -12.84 -13.79
C GLU A 766 -16.28 -11.34 -13.92
N ASN A 767 -16.57 -10.54 -12.89
CA ASN A 767 -16.28 -9.10 -12.91
C ASN A 767 -14.77 -8.86 -12.88
N ASN A 768 -14.03 -9.61 -12.05
CA ASN A 768 -12.58 -9.53 -11.99
C ASN A 768 -11.94 -9.98 -13.30
N GLN A 769 -12.45 -11.06 -13.90
CA GLN A 769 -12.00 -11.55 -15.22
C GLN A 769 -12.25 -10.48 -16.30
N LYS A 770 -13.44 -9.87 -16.31
CA LYS A 770 -13.80 -8.80 -17.25
C LYS A 770 -12.89 -7.59 -17.08
N ARG A 771 -12.66 -7.14 -15.85
CA ARG A 771 -11.76 -5.99 -15.57
C ARG A 771 -10.37 -6.21 -16.15
N LEU A 772 -9.77 -7.39 -16.00
CA LEU A 772 -8.43 -7.67 -16.52
C LEU A 772 -8.42 -7.81 -18.06
N ARG A 773 -9.50 -8.34 -18.65
CA ARG A 773 -9.66 -8.48 -20.10
C ARG A 773 -9.82 -7.13 -20.79
N ASP A 774 -10.60 -6.23 -20.20
CA ASP A 774 -11.01 -4.96 -20.79
C ASP A 774 -10.01 -3.82 -20.56
N LEU A 775 -8.84 -4.11 -19.93
CA LEU A 775 -7.77 -3.12 -19.75
C LEU A 775 -7.33 -2.54 -21.10
N GLU A 776 -7.19 -1.24 -21.16
CA GLU A 776 -6.65 -0.52 -22.29
C GLU A 776 -5.12 -0.42 -22.23
N ASN A 777 -4.51 0.12 -23.29
CA ASN A 777 -3.06 0.33 -23.32
C ASN A 777 -2.62 1.31 -22.22
N GLY A 778 -1.62 0.89 -21.45
CA GLY A 778 -1.11 1.66 -20.29
C GLY A 778 -1.94 1.48 -19.03
N GLN A 779 -3.04 0.72 -19.06
CA GLN A 779 -3.76 0.31 -17.87
C GLN A 779 -3.22 -1.02 -17.35
N CYS A 780 -3.14 -1.13 -16.03
CA CYS A 780 -2.76 -2.39 -15.40
C CYS A 780 -3.45 -2.61 -14.05
N LEU A 781 -3.61 -3.87 -13.71
CA LEU A 781 -3.88 -4.30 -12.34
C LEU A 781 -2.57 -4.22 -11.55
N ILE A 782 -2.54 -3.46 -10.47
CA ILE A 782 -1.39 -3.37 -9.56
C ILE A 782 -1.69 -4.09 -8.24
N SER A 783 -0.68 -4.76 -7.68
CA SER A 783 -0.65 -5.11 -6.25
C SER A 783 0.53 -4.39 -5.61
N ASP A 784 0.25 -3.53 -4.65
CA ASP A 784 1.25 -2.73 -3.95
C ASP A 784 1.88 -3.46 -2.74
N LEU A 785 2.79 -2.79 -2.05
CA LEU A 785 3.52 -3.34 -0.90
C LEU A 785 2.62 -3.74 0.29
N TYR A 786 1.43 -3.18 0.36
CA TYR A 786 0.44 -3.48 1.40
C TYR A 786 -0.54 -4.60 1.01
N GLY A 787 -0.37 -5.16 -0.20
CA GLY A 787 -1.26 -6.16 -0.77
C GLY A 787 -2.59 -5.60 -1.24
N ARG A 788 -2.68 -4.26 -1.44
CA ARG A 788 -3.85 -3.63 -2.02
C ARG A 788 -3.81 -3.81 -3.53
N VAL A 789 -4.94 -4.19 -4.09
CA VAL A 789 -5.09 -4.46 -5.53
C VAL A 789 -6.03 -3.44 -6.13
N GLY A 790 -5.69 -2.89 -7.27
CA GLY A 790 -6.52 -1.92 -7.99
C GLY A 790 -6.07 -1.74 -9.43
N VAL A 791 -6.84 -1.00 -10.21
CA VAL A 791 -6.49 -0.69 -11.61
C VAL A 791 -5.97 0.73 -11.70
N ILE A 792 -4.81 0.89 -12.32
CA ILE A 792 -4.18 2.19 -12.57
C ILE A 792 -3.98 2.42 -14.06
N GLN A 793 -4.03 3.70 -14.45
CA GLN A 793 -3.52 4.19 -15.73
C GLN A 793 -2.11 4.71 -15.52
N PHE A 794 -1.11 4.13 -16.16
CA PHE A 794 0.22 4.72 -16.23
C PHE A 794 0.16 6.03 -17.03
N HIS A 795 0.78 7.06 -16.47
CA HIS A 795 0.77 8.41 -17.06
C HIS A 795 2.16 9.07 -16.97
N PRO A 796 2.87 9.25 -18.08
CA PRO A 796 4.24 9.77 -18.04
C PRO A 796 4.33 11.27 -17.73
N VAL A 797 3.23 12.01 -17.82
CA VAL A 797 3.10 13.49 -17.76
C VAL A 797 3.75 14.19 -18.97
N PHE A 798 4.94 13.75 -19.39
CA PHE A 798 5.72 14.35 -20.47
C PHE A 798 5.64 13.51 -21.76
N GLU A 799 5.38 14.19 -22.87
CA GLU A 799 5.30 13.55 -24.19
C GLU A 799 6.65 12.94 -24.63
N GLU A 800 7.75 13.57 -24.24
CA GLU A 800 9.08 13.02 -24.52
C GLU A 800 9.33 11.65 -23.91
N LEU A 801 8.81 11.37 -22.68
CA LEU A 801 8.90 10.06 -22.06
C LEU A 801 8.01 9.04 -22.76
N LEU A 802 6.84 9.48 -23.26
CA LEU A 802 5.97 8.62 -24.06
C LEU A 802 6.72 8.16 -25.34
N HIS A 803 7.40 9.08 -26.00
CA HIS A 803 8.20 8.76 -27.20
C HIS A 803 9.46 7.94 -26.87
N ALA A 804 10.14 8.23 -25.76
CA ALA A 804 11.37 7.52 -25.39
C ALA A 804 11.13 6.06 -25.03
N PHE A 805 9.96 5.76 -24.44
CA PHE A 805 9.62 4.43 -23.93
C PHE A 805 8.67 3.65 -24.84
N ASP A 806 8.25 4.26 -25.97
CA ASP A 806 7.43 3.55 -26.97
C ASP A 806 8.31 2.54 -27.75
N THR A 807 8.00 1.27 -27.56
CA THR A 807 8.70 0.16 -28.22
C THR A 807 8.07 -0.25 -29.56
N ARG A 808 7.03 0.46 -30.01
CA ARG A 808 6.37 0.19 -31.27
C ARG A 808 7.27 0.60 -32.44
N PRO A 809 7.28 -0.15 -33.56
CA PRO A 809 8.04 0.26 -34.74
C PRO A 809 7.53 1.62 -35.25
N PRO A 810 8.44 2.51 -35.71
CA PRO A 810 8.03 3.82 -36.21
C PRO A 810 7.09 3.67 -37.40
N VAL A 811 5.92 4.29 -37.32
CA VAL A 811 4.99 4.37 -38.45
C VAL A 811 5.69 5.10 -39.59
N ARG A 812 5.88 4.47 -40.74
CA ARG A 812 6.34 5.16 -41.94
C ARG A 812 5.35 6.30 -42.20
N LYS A 813 5.79 7.54 -42.02
CA LYS A 813 5.06 8.69 -42.59
C LYS A 813 5.10 8.49 -44.11
N GLU A 814 3.95 8.24 -44.70
CA GLU A 814 3.82 8.38 -46.13
C GLU A 814 4.17 9.81 -46.46
N VAL A 815 5.19 9.99 -47.26
CA VAL A 815 5.68 11.27 -47.79
C VAL A 815 4.70 11.79 -48.81
#